data_17561e14887b4294f01b11c664862016
#
_entry.id   17561e14887b4294f01b11c664862016
#
_cell.length_a   1.000
_cell.length_b   1.000
_cell.length_c   1.000
_cell.angle_alpha   90.00
_cell.angle_beta   90.00
_cell.angle_gamma   90.00
#
_symmetry.space_group_name_H-M   'P 1'
#
loop_
_entity.id
_entity.type
_entity.pdbx_description
1 polymer ?
#
loop_
_entity_poly.entity_id
_entity_poly.type
_entity_poly.pdbx_seq_one_letter_code
_entity_poly.pdbx_strand_id
1 'polypeptide(L)'
;MAPFPRKPLAVALAGLFLAVSAARAQVATLEPVVVTAEREDAPLVVVTDPRQPRQPLPAHDGADYLKTIPGFSVIRKGGTGGDPVFRGMAGSRLSILLDGEQILGGCGGRMDPPTAYVFPEAHDRVTVIKGPQSVIHGPGASAGAVLFERDVLRLVDPGARLYASALAGSFGRNDQVLEARAGTPHLQARGVATRSHAGDYEDGDGRPVHARYTRWSANASLAWTPDDRTMLELTGAASDGEAAYADRMMDGVAFERSNVGLRFRRERVAPWLEKIEASAFRNYVDHVMDSFSLREFRPTAMMANPAVSNPDRETKGAKALATLALGAQDRLIAGIDWQSNDHTVRASMNALAVPYESLPRRPDAEFSNRGVFAEWTHGVGQPLRVVSGLRVDRWQARDLRATITLGRGAMAATVANPTAGAERSETLASGFARAERDFAGTTTVYAGLGRAERFPDYWELFSDREGVASISAFDTRPERTTQLDVGVLHRAGDWTATLAAFAGRIDDYILIQSGVARTLPARTAVVSRNVDATTHGLEAGVGYAFANDWKADATLAWVRGDNDTDGAPLAQQPPLELRLALTRDAPRWSFGALLRAVARQDRVDPGKGNIAGQDIGPTGGFAVFSVNAAYRFTKTFTLSGGVDNLFDRAYAEHLSRSGTAIPGFVQTKRVNEPGRTLWLKAQASF
;
A
#
# COMPACT_ATOMS: atom_id res chain seq x y z
N MET A 1 -22.57 -23.15 8.24
CA MET A 1 -21.68 -22.25 9.02
C MET A 1 -20.89 -23.10 10.00
N ALA A 2 -19.65 -23.39 9.68
CA ALA A 2 -18.74 -24.00 10.64
C ALA A 2 -18.08 -22.86 11.42
N PRO A 3 -18.02 -22.91 12.76
CA PRO A 3 -17.35 -21.87 13.54
C PRO A 3 -15.86 -21.91 13.23
N PHE A 4 -15.25 -20.75 13.06
CA PHE A 4 -13.83 -20.55 12.94
C PHE A 4 -13.06 -21.44 13.94
N PRO A 5 -12.02 -22.17 13.53
CA PRO A 5 -11.25 -22.98 14.45
C PRO A 5 -10.44 -22.08 15.39
N ARG A 6 -10.89 -21.94 16.61
CA ARG A 6 -10.22 -21.18 17.69
C ARG A 6 -8.93 -21.83 18.21
N LYS A 7 -8.44 -22.92 17.61
CA LYS A 7 -7.40 -23.77 18.23
C LYS A 7 -5.99 -23.79 17.65
N PRO A 8 -5.61 -23.31 16.47
CA PRO A 8 -4.21 -23.45 16.04
C PRO A 8 -3.24 -22.43 16.64
N LEU A 9 -3.70 -21.21 17.02
CA LEU A 9 -2.80 -20.17 17.52
C LEU A 9 -2.27 -20.46 18.94
N ALA A 10 -3.08 -21.09 19.80
CA ALA A 10 -2.71 -21.41 21.17
C ALA A 10 -1.66 -22.55 21.28
N VAL A 11 -1.66 -23.47 20.33
CA VAL A 11 -0.72 -24.62 20.34
C VAL A 11 0.65 -24.23 19.78
N ALA A 12 0.72 -23.34 18.77
CA ALA A 12 1.98 -22.82 18.26
C ALA A 12 2.68 -21.89 19.25
N LEU A 13 1.92 -21.10 20.02
CA LEU A 13 2.44 -20.25 21.09
C LEU A 13 2.97 -21.04 22.29
N ALA A 14 2.32 -22.14 22.69
CA ALA A 14 2.77 -22.96 23.83
C ALA A 14 4.08 -23.71 23.58
N GLY A 15 4.37 -24.09 22.32
CA GLY A 15 5.64 -24.74 21.94
C GLY A 15 6.85 -23.80 21.95
N LEU A 16 6.65 -22.49 21.72
CA LEU A 16 7.73 -21.49 21.72
C LEU A 16 8.14 -21.07 23.16
N PHE A 17 7.23 -21.16 24.13
CA PHE A 17 7.50 -20.71 25.50
C PHE A 17 8.41 -21.66 26.32
N LEU A 18 8.57 -22.91 25.91
CA LEU A 18 9.38 -23.88 26.64
C LEU A 18 10.88 -23.86 26.34
N ALA A 19 11.32 -23.11 25.31
CA ALA A 19 12.74 -23.03 24.94
C ALA A 19 13.48 -21.77 25.44
N VAL A 20 12.81 -20.85 26.14
CA VAL A 20 13.35 -19.51 26.46
C VAL A 20 14.10 -19.44 27.81
N SER A 21 14.26 -20.54 28.55
CA SER A 21 14.73 -20.50 29.95
C SER A 21 16.24 -20.26 30.14
N ALA A 22 17.07 -20.02 29.12
CA ALA A 22 18.50 -19.87 29.28
C ALA A 22 19.19 -18.76 28.47
N ALA A 23 18.47 -17.90 27.74
CA ALA A 23 19.08 -16.83 26.97
C ALA A 23 19.10 -15.51 27.75
N ARG A 24 20.25 -14.91 27.93
CA ARG A 24 20.37 -13.52 28.40
C ARG A 24 19.72 -12.61 27.36
N ALA A 25 18.58 -12.02 27.68
CA ALA A 25 17.91 -11.04 26.83
C ALA A 25 18.79 -9.81 26.65
N GLN A 26 19.13 -9.50 25.40
CA GLN A 26 19.79 -8.24 25.04
C GLN A 26 18.69 -7.18 24.97
N VAL A 27 18.73 -6.20 25.86
CA VAL A 27 17.74 -5.12 25.97
C VAL A 27 17.82 -4.24 24.72
N ALA A 28 16.78 -4.26 23.90
CA ALA A 28 16.62 -3.26 22.84
C ALA A 28 16.12 -1.95 23.48
N THR A 29 16.76 -0.85 23.18
CA THR A 29 16.24 0.48 23.55
C THR A 29 15.06 0.82 22.66
N LEU A 30 13.88 0.99 23.23
CA LEU A 30 12.75 1.63 22.57
C LEU A 30 13.06 3.12 22.42
N GLU A 31 13.04 3.62 21.20
CA GLU A 31 12.94 5.05 20.93
C GLU A 31 11.45 5.38 20.72
N PRO A 32 10.76 5.83 21.74
CA PRO A 32 9.34 6.09 21.63
C PRO A 32 9.11 7.55 21.34
N VAL A 33 8.81 7.85 20.12
CA VAL A 33 8.23 9.13 19.71
C VAL A 33 6.96 8.82 18.96
N VAL A 34 5.86 9.48 19.30
CA VAL A 34 4.69 9.48 18.44
C VAL A 34 5.02 10.37 17.23
N VAL A 35 5.20 9.75 16.07
CA VAL A 35 5.59 10.46 14.85
C VAL A 35 4.38 11.25 14.33
N THR A 36 4.56 12.55 14.17
CA THR A 36 3.54 13.47 13.64
C THR A 36 3.92 14.02 12.27
N ALA A 37 5.20 13.92 11.89
CA ALA A 37 5.72 14.35 10.59
C ALA A 37 6.86 13.45 10.12
N GLU A 38 6.75 12.94 8.91
CA GLU A 38 7.81 12.19 8.23
C GLU A 38 8.64 13.09 7.34
N ARG A 39 9.88 12.69 7.09
CA ARG A 39 10.86 13.47 6.34
C ARG A 39 11.53 12.63 5.27
N GLU A 40 12.04 13.29 4.24
CA GLU A 40 12.96 12.65 3.30
C GLU A 40 14.32 12.43 3.96
N ASP A 41 14.83 11.21 3.86
CA ASP A 41 16.14 10.82 4.38
C ASP A 41 17.26 11.02 3.34
N ALA A 42 16.88 10.84 2.07
CA ALA A 42 17.70 11.08 0.90
C ALA A 42 16.82 11.64 -0.22
N PRO A 43 17.37 12.20 -1.32
CA PRO A 43 16.59 12.68 -2.44
C PRO A 43 15.53 11.68 -2.89
N LEU A 44 14.25 12.05 -2.78
CA LEU A 44 13.08 11.26 -3.16
C LEU A 44 12.89 9.94 -2.40
N VAL A 45 13.49 9.79 -1.23
CA VAL A 45 13.37 8.60 -0.38
C VAL A 45 12.92 8.99 1.03
N VAL A 46 11.87 8.33 1.51
CA VAL A 46 11.41 8.39 2.91
C VAL A 46 11.60 7.01 3.52
N VAL A 47 12.27 6.94 4.66
CA VAL A 47 12.42 5.70 5.44
C VAL A 47 11.75 5.91 6.80
N THR A 48 10.95 4.95 7.24
CA THR A 48 10.17 5.10 8.46
C THR A 48 10.02 3.77 9.20
N ASP A 49 9.99 3.82 10.55
CA ASP A 49 9.76 2.68 11.41
C ASP A 49 8.24 2.51 11.67
N PRO A 50 7.62 1.41 11.19
CA PRO A 50 6.19 1.18 11.38
C PRO A 50 5.79 0.81 12.82
N ARG A 51 6.73 0.55 13.70
CA ARG A 51 6.48 0.26 15.12
C ARG A 51 6.35 1.51 15.97
N GLN A 52 6.91 2.62 15.51
CA GLN A 52 6.73 3.90 16.19
C GLN A 52 5.27 4.35 16.11
N PRO A 53 4.65 4.71 17.26
CA PRO A 53 3.31 5.29 17.26
C PRO A 53 3.23 6.53 16.36
N ARG A 54 2.13 6.67 15.63
CA ARG A 54 1.89 7.78 14.70
C ARG A 54 0.57 8.45 15.00
N GLN A 55 0.43 9.69 14.55
CA GLN A 55 -0.84 10.38 14.65
C GLN A 55 -1.19 11.09 13.32
N PRO A 56 -2.46 11.08 12.87
CA PRO A 56 -3.58 10.36 13.51
C PRO A 56 -3.23 8.87 13.65
N LEU A 57 -3.82 8.21 14.65
CA LEU A 57 -3.48 6.81 14.89
C LEU A 57 -3.77 6.00 13.62
N PRO A 58 -2.73 5.44 12.98
CA PRO A 58 -3.00 4.64 11.83
C PRO A 58 -3.58 3.32 12.25
N ALA A 59 -4.06 2.94 11.48
CA ALA A 59 -3.90 2.02 10.50
C ALA A 59 -3.41 0.74 11.05
N HIS A 60 -4.30 -0.08 10.98
CA HIS A 60 -4.17 -1.50 11.01
C HIS A 60 -3.80 -2.06 9.62
N ASP A 61 -3.80 -1.27 8.54
CA ASP A 61 -3.41 -1.68 7.19
C ASP A 61 -2.37 -0.73 6.56
N GLY A 62 -1.78 -1.18 5.45
CA GLY A 62 -0.71 -0.43 4.81
C GLY A 62 -1.17 0.88 4.18
N ALA A 63 -2.42 1.01 3.75
CA ALA A 63 -2.89 2.24 3.11
C ALA A 63 -3.04 3.36 4.12
N ASP A 64 -3.71 3.10 5.25
CA ASP A 64 -3.84 4.07 6.32
C ASP A 64 -2.48 4.45 6.92
N TYR A 65 -1.53 3.49 7.00
CA TYR A 65 -0.17 3.81 7.39
C TYR A 65 0.47 4.82 6.43
N LEU A 66 0.39 4.58 5.14
CA LEU A 66 0.94 5.47 4.12
C LEU A 66 0.30 6.86 4.14
N LYS A 67 -0.99 6.97 4.49
CA LYS A 67 -1.69 8.26 4.66
C LYS A 67 -0.99 9.19 5.68
N THR A 68 -0.18 8.67 6.58
CA THR A 68 0.58 9.49 7.53
C THR A 68 1.80 10.17 6.89
N ILE A 69 2.23 9.75 5.70
CA ILE A 69 3.37 10.30 4.96
C ILE A 69 2.87 11.40 4.01
N PRO A 70 3.50 12.60 3.98
CA PRO A 70 3.10 13.67 3.08
C PRO A 70 3.06 13.23 1.60
N GLY A 71 2.05 13.70 0.86
CA GLY A 71 1.81 13.33 -0.54
C GLY A 71 0.94 12.08 -0.73
N PHE A 72 0.73 11.28 0.34
CA PHE A 72 -0.21 10.17 0.31
C PHE A 72 -1.61 10.58 0.74
N SER A 73 -2.58 9.97 0.08
CA SER A 73 -4.00 9.97 0.42
C SER A 73 -4.54 8.54 0.33
N VAL A 74 -5.75 8.31 0.79
CA VAL A 74 -6.40 6.98 0.75
C VAL A 74 -7.81 7.11 0.21
N ILE A 75 -8.17 6.21 -0.70
CA ILE A 75 -9.56 6.04 -1.14
C ILE A 75 -10.26 5.15 -0.13
N ARG A 76 -11.03 5.76 0.77
CA ARG A 76 -11.76 5.03 1.82
C ARG A 76 -12.99 4.32 1.26
N LYS A 77 -13.21 3.10 1.70
CA LYS A 77 -14.34 2.22 1.33
C LYS A 77 -15.13 1.78 2.55
N GLY A 78 -14.50 1.73 3.71
CA GLY A 78 -15.01 1.28 4.99
C GLY A 78 -13.94 1.46 6.07
N GLY A 79 -13.84 0.51 7.01
CA GLY A 79 -12.86 0.55 8.10
C GLY A 79 -11.45 0.13 7.67
N THR A 80 -11.30 -0.71 6.67
CA THR A 80 -10.02 -1.23 6.16
C THR A 80 -10.08 -1.41 4.64
N GLY A 81 -8.97 -1.82 4.02
CA GLY A 81 -8.89 -2.11 2.58
C GLY A 81 -8.95 -0.88 1.68
N GLY A 82 -8.58 0.29 2.18
CA GLY A 82 -8.44 1.49 1.37
C GLY A 82 -7.31 1.36 0.32
N ASP A 83 -7.45 2.06 -0.81
CA ASP A 83 -6.38 2.16 -1.80
C ASP A 83 -5.48 3.36 -1.52
N PRO A 84 -4.15 3.19 -1.46
CA PRO A 84 -3.23 4.31 -1.35
C PRO A 84 -3.16 5.08 -2.68
N VAL A 85 -3.10 6.39 -2.57
CA VAL A 85 -2.90 7.32 -3.69
C VAL A 85 -1.69 8.16 -3.36
N PHE A 86 -0.72 8.20 -4.25
CA PHE A 86 0.47 9.04 -4.10
C PHE A 86 0.55 10.03 -5.27
N ARG A 87 0.65 11.33 -4.95
CA ARG A 87 0.70 12.42 -5.96
C ARG A 87 -0.46 12.34 -6.96
N GLY A 88 -1.67 11.98 -6.50
CA GLY A 88 -2.86 11.82 -7.35
C GLY A 88 -2.87 10.54 -8.20
N MET A 89 -1.90 9.65 -8.05
CA MET A 89 -1.81 8.40 -8.79
C MET A 89 -2.08 7.20 -7.89
N ALA A 90 -2.94 6.28 -8.35
CA ALA A 90 -3.39 5.09 -7.62
C ALA A 90 -3.24 3.82 -8.46
N GLY A 91 -3.53 2.68 -7.85
CA GLY A 91 -3.51 1.37 -8.52
C GLY A 91 -2.10 0.88 -8.77
N SER A 92 -1.89 0.23 -9.90
CA SER A 92 -0.59 -0.34 -10.30
C SER A 92 0.45 0.72 -10.72
N ARG A 93 0.12 2.02 -10.65
CA ARG A 93 1.09 3.12 -10.77
C ARG A 93 2.02 3.22 -9.56
N LEU A 94 1.57 2.68 -8.41
CA LEU A 94 2.36 2.57 -7.18
C LEU A 94 2.74 1.10 -6.96
N SER A 95 4.02 0.78 -7.03
CA SER A 95 4.53 -0.57 -6.73
C SER A 95 4.56 -0.78 -5.22
N ILE A 96 3.92 -1.85 -4.73
CA ILE A 96 3.91 -2.19 -3.29
C ILE A 96 4.52 -3.57 -3.12
N LEU A 97 5.61 -3.61 -2.36
CA LEU A 97 6.40 -4.82 -2.15
C LEU A 97 6.48 -5.16 -0.66
N LEU A 98 6.31 -6.43 -0.33
CA LEU A 98 6.56 -6.98 0.99
C LEU A 98 7.81 -7.87 0.93
N ASP A 99 8.86 -7.47 1.63
CA ASP A 99 10.17 -8.16 1.58
C ASP A 99 10.73 -8.35 0.15
N GLY A 100 10.39 -7.42 -0.75
CA GLY A 100 10.77 -7.47 -2.16
C GLY A 100 9.84 -8.29 -3.06
N GLU A 101 8.77 -8.88 -2.50
CA GLU A 101 7.79 -9.68 -3.22
C GLU A 101 6.54 -8.85 -3.55
N GLN A 102 6.03 -9.01 -4.76
CA GLN A 102 4.79 -8.34 -5.16
C GLN A 102 3.57 -9.16 -4.73
N ILE A 103 2.64 -8.50 -4.07
CA ILE A 103 1.31 -9.03 -3.76
C ILE A 103 0.30 -8.32 -4.63
N LEU A 104 -0.55 -9.11 -5.27
CA LEU A 104 -1.67 -8.61 -6.05
C LEU A 104 -2.96 -9.16 -5.46
N GLY A 105 -3.95 -8.29 -5.24
CA GLY A 105 -5.25 -8.70 -4.73
C GLY A 105 -6.03 -9.57 -5.73
N GLY A 106 -6.95 -10.39 -5.25
CA GLY A 106 -7.81 -11.25 -6.06
C GLY A 106 -8.94 -10.48 -6.73
N CYS A 107 -9.47 -9.43 -6.09
CA CYS A 107 -10.63 -8.70 -6.59
C CYS A 107 -10.26 -7.67 -7.66
N GLY A 108 -10.71 -7.86 -8.89
CA GLY A 108 -10.60 -6.86 -9.95
C GLY A 108 -11.26 -5.52 -9.61
N GLY A 109 -12.27 -5.49 -8.74
CA GLY A 109 -12.88 -4.28 -8.19
C GLY A 109 -12.11 -3.65 -7.03
N ARG A 110 -10.90 -4.13 -6.73
CA ARG A 110 -9.98 -3.63 -5.71
C ARG A 110 -10.60 -3.51 -4.32
N MET A 111 -11.33 -4.52 -3.88
CA MET A 111 -11.75 -4.63 -2.47
C MET A 111 -10.56 -5.00 -1.58
N ASP A 112 -9.60 -5.71 -2.13
CA ASP A 112 -8.39 -6.19 -1.51
C ASP A 112 -7.12 -5.65 -2.22
N PRO A 113 -6.85 -4.32 -2.20
CA PRO A 113 -5.60 -3.81 -2.73
C PRO A 113 -4.39 -4.44 -2.01
N PRO A 114 -3.17 -4.41 -2.58
CA PRO A 114 -1.99 -5.00 -1.94
C PRO A 114 -1.81 -4.62 -0.47
N THR A 115 -2.14 -3.37 -0.12
CA THR A 115 -2.07 -2.84 1.24
C THR A 115 -3.05 -3.47 2.22
N ALA A 116 -4.11 -4.11 1.74
CA ALA A 116 -5.04 -4.87 2.59
C ALA A 116 -4.38 -6.08 3.25
N TYR A 117 -3.30 -6.63 2.66
CA TYR A 117 -2.52 -7.75 3.20
C TYR A 117 -1.32 -7.30 4.05
N VAL A 118 -1.13 -5.99 4.22
CA VAL A 118 -0.05 -5.43 5.03
C VAL A 118 -0.52 -5.21 6.46
N PHE A 119 0.29 -5.65 7.41
CA PHE A 119 0.22 -5.33 8.83
C PHE A 119 1.49 -4.54 9.16
N PRO A 120 1.44 -3.21 9.24
CA PRO A 120 2.65 -2.38 9.28
C PRO A 120 3.61 -2.75 10.40
N GLU A 121 3.14 -2.95 11.64
CA GLU A 121 3.99 -3.31 12.79
C GLU A 121 4.66 -4.70 12.68
N ALA A 122 4.27 -5.54 11.72
CA ALA A 122 4.96 -6.80 11.43
C ALA A 122 6.27 -6.61 10.65
N HIS A 123 6.59 -5.38 10.24
CA HIS A 123 7.77 -5.01 9.48
C HIS A 123 8.72 -4.15 10.32
N ASP A 124 9.99 -4.13 9.97
CA ASP A 124 11.01 -3.35 10.66
C ASP A 124 11.18 -1.96 10.04
N ARG A 125 10.85 -1.83 8.74
CA ARG A 125 11.03 -0.60 7.98
C ARG A 125 10.02 -0.49 6.86
N VAL A 126 9.59 0.74 6.57
CA VAL A 126 8.87 1.11 5.35
C VAL A 126 9.69 2.12 4.58
N THR A 127 10.02 1.79 3.34
CA THR A 127 10.75 2.68 2.43
C THR A 127 9.83 3.13 1.31
N VAL A 128 9.74 4.44 1.09
CA VAL A 128 9.00 5.04 -0.03
C VAL A 128 9.99 5.69 -0.98
N ILE A 129 9.96 5.26 -2.24
CA ILE A 129 10.71 5.86 -3.34
C ILE A 129 9.73 6.65 -4.19
N LYS A 130 9.92 7.95 -4.30
CA LYS A 130 8.98 8.88 -4.94
C LYS A 130 9.28 9.02 -6.43
N GLY A 131 8.24 8.91 -7.27
CA GLY A 131 8.34 9.07 -8.72
C GLY A 131 9.09 7.95 -9.44
N PRO A 132 9.30 8.08 -10.76
CA PRO A 132 10.01 7.11 -11.60
C PRO A 132 11.54 7.28 -11.47
N GLN A 133 12.08 7.17 -10.25
CA GLN A 133 13.47 7.47 -9.89
C GLN A 133 14.25 6.24 -9.39
N SER A 134 13.75 5.04 -9.70
CA SER A 134 14.43 3.76 -9.54
C SER A 134 13.85 2.73 -10.50
N VAL A 135 14.68 1.79 -10.95
CA VAL A 135 14.29 0.71 -11.88
C VAL A 135 14.41 -0.68 -11.28
N ILE A 136 14.89 -0.78 -10.04
CA ILE A 136 15.16 -2.08 -9.40
C ILE A 136 13.96 -2.64 -8.61
N HIS A 137 12.88 -1.87 -8.44
CA HIS A 137 11.72 -2.24 -7.60
C HIS A 137 10.49 -2.71 -8.41
N GLY A 138 10.74 -3.30 -9.58
CA GLY A 138 9.70 -3.81 -10.46
C GLY A 138 9.32 -2.83 -11.58
N PRO A 139 8.50 -3.30 -12.53
CA PRO A 139 8.08 -2.51 -13.68
C PRO A 139 6.97 -1.50 -13.33
N GLY A 140 6.86 -0.44 -14.11
CA GLY A 140 5.68 0.42 -14.16
C GLY A 140 5.41 1.30 -12.94
N ALA A 141 6.37 1.47 -12.03
CA ALA A 141 6.25 2.29 -10.82
C ALA A 141 6.27 3.80 -11.15
N SER A 142 5.29 4.29 -11.91
CA SER A 142 5.24 5.68 -12.36
C SER A 142 5.01 6.68 -11.23
N ALA A 143 4.26 6.32 -10.20
CA ALA A 143 4.11 7.11 -8.98
C ALA A 143 5.26 6.89 -7.99
N GLY A 144 5.86 5.71 -8.01
CA GLY A 144 6.92 5.31 -7.08
C GLY A 144 6.77 3.90 -6.56
N ALA A 145 7.59 3.54 -5.57
CA ALA A 145 7.57 2.24 -4.91
C ALA A 145 7.47 2.36 -3.40
N VAL A 146 6.75 1.44 -2.77
CA VAL A 146 6.64 1.29 -1.32
C VAL A 146 7.12 -0.10 -0.93
N LEU A 147 8.10 -0.16 -0.05
CA LEU A 147 8.73 -1.38 0.42
C LEU A 147 8.41 -1.55 1.90
N PHE A 148 7.70 -2.61 2.26
CA PHE A 148 7.54 -3.06 3.64
C PHE A 148 8.56 -4.16 3.88
N GLU A 149 9.52 -3.92 4.75
CA GLU A 149 10.72 -4.76 4.85
C GLU A 149 10.91 -5.33 6.25
N ARG A 150 11.34 -6.58 6.30
CA ARG A 150 11.80 -7.28 7.52
C ARG A 150 13.27 -7.60 7.38
N ASP A 151 14.05 -7.12 8.35
CA ASP A 151 15.50 -7.32 8.36
C ASP A 151 15.86 -8.66 9.03
N VAL A 152 16.82 -9.37 8.46
CA VAL A 152 17.46 -10.50 9.13
C VAL A 152 18.46 -9.93 10.14
N LEU A 153 18.16 -10.11 11.42
CA LEU A 153 19.03 -9.70 12.50
C LEU A 153 20.13 -10.76 12.71
N ARG A 154 21.36 -10.44 12.45
CA ARG A 154 22.51 -11.30 12.82
C ARG A 154 22.80 -11.17 14.29
N LEU A 155 22.77 -12.29 15.01
CA LEU A 155 23.16 -12.36 16.41
C LEU A 155 24.67 -12.61 16.47
N VAL A 156 25.36 -11.90 17.37
CA VAL A 156 26.79 -12.13 17.64
C VAL A 156 26.96 -13.34 18.55
N ASP A 157 26.05 -13.50 19.52
CA ASP A 157 25.98 -14.61 20.47
C ASP A 157 24.59 -15.25 20.39
N PRO A 158 24.46 -16.53 20.82
CA PRO A 158 23.15 -17.15 20.97
C PRO A 158 22.23 -16.30 21.86
N GLY A 159 21.02 -16.03 21.40
CA GLY A 159 20.11 -15.17 22.14
C GLY A 159 18.67 -15.23 21.63
N ALA A 160 17.80 -14.53 22.34
CA ALA A 160 16.41 -14.31 21.93
C ALA A 160 16.01 -12.86 22.18
N ARG A 161 15.03 -12.38 21.39
CA ARG A 161 14.37 -11.09 21.55
C ARG A 161 12.88 -11.27 21.40
N LEU A 162 12.13 -10.54 22.21
CA LEU A 162 10.67 -10.52 22.16
C LEU A 162 10.20 -9.07 22.00
N TYR A 163 9.26 -8.86 21.09
CA TYR A 163 8.52 -7.61 20.98
C TYR A 163 7.03 -7.90 21.08
N ALA A 164 6.32 -7.11 21.88
CA ALA A 164 4.87 -7.19 22.01
C ALA A 164 4.26 -5.79 21.96
N SER A 165 3.13 -5.66 21.29
CA SER A 165 2.33 -4.44 21.22
C SER A 165 0.86 -4.78 21.37
N ALA A 166 0.13 -3.99 22.17
CA ALA A 166 -1.31 -4.10 22.33
C ALA A 166 -1.93 -2.71 22.30
N LEU A 167 -2.99 -2.54 21.50
CA LEU A 167 -3.75 -1.30 21.38
C LEU A 167 -5.21 -1.57 21.67
N ALA A 168 -5.83 -0.67 22.45
CA ALA A 168 -7.27 -0.58 22.65
C ALA A 168 -7.75 0.82 22.26
N GLY A 169 -8.92 0.93 21.63
CA GLY A 169 -9.45 2.20 21.18
C GLY A 169 -10.97 2.24 21.04
N SER A 170 -11.48 3.40 20.65
CA SER A 170 -12.89 3.61 20.36
C SER A 170 -13.43 2.59 19.36
N PHE A 171 -14.73 2.38 19.35
CA PHE A 171 -15.44 1.48 18.45
C PHE A 171 -14.99 0.01 18.59
N GLY A 172 -14.60 -0.40 19.81
CA GLY A 172 -14.15 -1.77 20.09
C GLY A 172 -12.82 -2.15 19.44
N ARG A 173 -12.05 -1.18 18.95
CA ARG A 173 -10.77 -1.42 18.33
C ARG A 173 -9.80 -2.10 19.30
N ASN A 174 -9.20 -3.20 18.88
CA ASN A 174 -8.08 -3.83 19.57
C ASN A 174 -7.12 -4.46 18.56
N ASP A 175 -5.85 -4.05 18.64
CA ASP A 175 -4.77 -4.56 17.80
C ASP A 175 -3.71 -5.21 18.68
N GLN A 176 -3.12 -6.30 18.22
CA GLN A 176 -2.10 -7.06 18.94
C GLN A 176 -1.00 -7.48 17.98
N VAL A 177 0.24 -7.34 18.42
CA VAL A 177 1.43 -7.81 17.72
C VAL A 177 2.31 -8.57 18.71
N LEU A 178 2.79 -9.73 18.29
CA LEU A 178 3.80 -10.49 19.01
C LEU A 178 4.88 -10.92 18.03
N GLU A 179 6.13 -10.58 18.31
CA GLU A 179 7.28 -11.05 17.57
C GLU A 179 8.26 -11.74 18.52
N ALA A 180 8.75 -12.90 18.10
CA ALA A 180 9.85 -13.59 18.74
C ALA A 180 10.97 -13.81 17.70
N ARG A 181 12.20 -13.51 18.09
CA ARG A 181 13.42 -13.82 17.35
C ARG A 181 14.34 -14.62 18.26
N ALA A 182 14.91 -15.71 17.76
CA ALA A 182 15.87 -16.50 18.50
C ALA A 182 16.88 -17.14 17.55
N GLY A 183 18.08 -17.44 18.06
CA GLY A 183 19.07 -18.12 17.24
C GLY A 183 20.48 -18.05 17.78
N THR A 184 21.39 -18.43 16.89
CA THR A 184 22.83 -18.38 17.04
C THR A 184 23.42 -17.47 15.94
N PRO A 185 24.73 -17.20 15.93
CA PRO A 185 25.34 -16.48 14.80
C PRO A 185 25.12 -17.13 13.43
N HIS A 186 24.88 -18.45 13.39
CA HIS A 186 24.75 -19.19 12.13
C HIS A 186 23.32 -19.57 11.72
N LEU A 187 22.38 -19.56 12.68
CA LEU A 187 21.00 -19.95 12.40
C LEU A 187 20.06 -19.09 13.24
N GLN A 188 19.09 -18.46 12.60
CA GLN A 188 18.16 -17.54 13.24
C GLN A 188 16.74 -17.85 12.79
N ALA A 189 15.82 -17.82 13.73
CA ALA A 189 14.39 -17.95 13.50
C ALA A 189 13.66 -16.69 13.96
N ARG A 190 12.66 -16.28 13.21
CA ARG A 190 11.74 -15.20 13.55
C ARG A 190 10.31 -15.66 13.36
N GLY A 191 9.43 -15.32 14.28
CA GLY A 191 7.99 -15.48 14.15
C GLY A 191 7.30 -14.17 14.50
N VAL A 192 6.32 -13.75 13.71
CA VAL A 192 5.49 -12.57 13.96
C VAL A 192 4.03 -12.95 13.81
N ALA A 193 3.21 -12.67 14.82
CA ALA A 193 1.77 -12.84 14.78
C ALA A 193 1.09 -11.50 15.05
N THR A 194 0.05 -11.19 14.28
CA THR A 194 -0.75 -9.98 14.43
C THR A 194 -2.24 -10.30 14.45
N ARG A 195 -3.01 -9.50 15.17
CA ARG A 195 -4.46 -9.49 15.11
C ARG A 195 -4.95 -8.06 15.24
N SER A 196 -5.92 -7.68 14.40
CA SER A 196 -6.60 -6.38 14.47
C SER A 196 -8.10 -6.56 14.36
N HIS A 197 -8.84 -5.82 15.17
CA HIS A 197 -10.30 -5.83 15.19
C HIS A 197 -10.83 -4.43 15.47
N ALA A 198 -11.92 -4.05 14.80
CA ALA A 198 -12.77 -2.93 15.19
C ALA A 198 -14.22 -3.21 14.79
N GLY A 199 -15.16 -2.61 15.53
CA GLY A 199 -16.57 -2.55 15.16
C GLY A 199 -16.84 -1.47 14.10
N ASP A 200 -18.11 -1.29 13.78
CA ASP A 200 -18.55 -0.15 12.99
C ASP A 200 -18.29 1.14 13.79
N TYR A 201 -17.74 2.15 13.13
CA TYR A 201 -17.48 3.43 13.80
C TYR A 201 -18.63 4.43 13.58
N GLU A 202 -18.65 5.48 14.38
CA GLU A 202 -19.50 6.64 14.18
C GLU A 202 -18.68 7.79 13.61
N ASP A 203 -19.27 8.55 12.68
CA ASP A 203 -18.70 9.80 12.18
C ASP A 203 -18.92 10.94 13.20
N GLY A 204 -18.40 12.14 12.91
CA GLY A 204 -18.51 13.27 13.83
C GLY A 204 -19.94 13.83 14.02
N ASP A 205 -20.92 13.36 13.27
CA ASP A 205 -22.35 13.63 13.47
C ASP A 205 -23.05 12.50 14.25
N GLY A 206 -22.31 11.49 14.73
CA GLY A 206 -22.83 10.31 15.43
C GLY A 206 -23.53 9.31 14.52
N ARG A 207 -23.29 9.36 13.20
CA ARG A 207 -23.89 8.41 12.26
C ARG A 207 -23.02 7.17 12.17
N PRO A 208 -23.58 5.96 12.33
CA PRO A 208 -22.84 4.72 12.19
C PRO A 208 -22.42 4.50 10.73
N VAL A 209 -21.17 4.07 10.54
CA VAL A 209 -20.58 3.71 9.24
C VAL A 209 -20.29 2.23 9.23
N HIS A 210 -20.76 1.52 8.21
CA HIS A 210 -20.53 0.09 8.02
C HIS A 210 -19.06 -0.17 7.68
N ALA A 211 -18.26 -0.50 8.71
CA ALA A 211 -16.81 -0.42 8.65
C ALA A 211 -16.07 -1.46 9.51
N ARG A 212 -16.81 -2.36 10.20
CA ARG A 212 -16.21 -3.38 11.07
C ARG A 212 -15.26 -4.29 10.31
N TYR A 213 -14.22 -4.77 11.00
CA TYR A 213 -13.28 -5.73 10.45
C TYR A 213 -12.68 -6.60 11.53
N THR A 214 -12.21 -7.78 11.13
CA THR A 214 -11.31 -8.63 11.90
C THR A 214 -10.25 -9.19 10.96
N ARG A 215 -8.98 -9.08 11.31
CA ARG A 215 -7.85 -9.53 10.49
C ARG A 215 -6.78 -10.14 11.36
N TRP A 216 -6.06 -11.12 10.83
CA TRP A 216 -4.88 -11.68 11.48
C TRP A 216 -3.81 -12.03 10.45
N SER A 217 -2.55 -12.06 10.88
CA SER A 217 -1.45 -12.61 10.09
C SER A 217 -0.46 -13.37 10.99
N ALA A 218 0.16 -14.36 10.39
CA ALA A 218 1.32 -15.07 10.96
C ALA A 218 2.42 -15.14 9.91
N ASN A 219 3.63 -14.75 10.29
CA ASN A 219 4.80 -14.78 9.42
C ASN A 219 5.93 -15.50 10.16
N ALA A 220 6.67 -16.33 9.46
CA ALA A 220 7.83 -17.03 10.02
C ALA A 220 8.99 -16.94 9.03
N SER A 221 10.21 -16.87 9.54
CA SER A 221 11.41 -17.04 8.74
C SER A 221 12.48 -17.85 9.46
N LEU A 222 13.30 -18.54 8.67
CA LEU A 222 14.48 -19.25 9.11
C LEU A 222 15.65 -18.81 8.23
N ALA A 223 16.65 -18.17 8.84
CA ALA A 223 17.82 -17.66 8.13
C ALA A 223 19.08 -18.44 8.56
N TRP A 224 19.76 -19.01 7.57
CA TRP A 224 21.07 -19.62 7.73
C TRP A 224 22.15 -18.61 7.32
N THR A 225 23.06 -18.30 8.24
CA THR A 225 24.13 -17.31 8.10
C THR A 225 25.48 -17.96 8.45
N PRO A 226 26.03 -18.84 7.56
CA PRO A 226 27.22 -19.66 7.85
C PRO A 226 28.45 -18.80 8.14
N ASP A 227 28.51 -17.61 7.62
CA ASP A 227 29.55 -16.61 7.82
C ASP A 227 28.93 -15.19 7.82
N ASP A 228 29.78 -14.17 8.02
CA ASP A 228 29.37 -12.75 8.07
C ASP A 228 28.97 -12.16 6.70
N ARG A 229 29.04 -12.92 5.62
CA ARG A 229 28.83 -12.50 4.22
C ARG A 229 27.65 -13.20 3.57
N THR A 230 27.29 -14.39 4.04
CA THR A 230 26.30 -15.25 3.39
C THR A 230 25.02 -15.34 4.21
N MET A 231 23.89 -15.27 3.54
CA MET A 231 22.55 -15.48 4.11
C MET A 231 21.71 -16.27 3.12
N LEU A 232 21.05 -17.31 3.63
CA LEU A 232 19.95 -18.01 2.96
C LEU A 232 18.75 -17.97 3.92
N GLU A 233 17.65 -17.39 3.49
CA GLU A 233 16.43 -17.27 4.31
C GLU A 233 15.24 -17.89 3.60
N LEU A 234 14.55 -18.76 4.32
CA LEU A 234 13.24 -19.30 3.97
C LEU A 234 12.18 -18.52 4.75
N THR A 235 11.16 -18.03 4.06
CA THR A 235 10.04 -17.30 4.64
C THR A 235 8.73 -18.01 4.36
N GLY A 236 7.77 -17.89 5.28
CA GLY A 236 6.40 -18.33 5.10
C GLY A 236 5.44 -17.37 5.79
N ALA A 237 4.27 -17.14 5.18
CA ALA A 237 3.24 -16.31 5.77
C ALA A 237 1.85 -16.86 5.48
N ALA A 238 0.95 -16.65 6.44
CA ALA A 238 -0.48 -16.86 6.28
C ALA A 238 -1.24 -15.70 6.90
N SER A 239 -2.33 -15.29 6.28
CA SER A 239 -3.23 -14.27 6.84
C SER A 239 -4.65 -14.50 6.34
N ASP A 240 -5.61 -13.95 7.08
CA ASP A 240 -7.00 -13.91 6.70
C ASP A 240 -7.69 -12.74 7.39
N GLY A 241 -8.92 -12.42 6.97
CA GLY A 241 -9.72 -11.38 7.57
C GLY A 241 -11.10 -11.25 6.94
N GLU A 242 -11.90 -10.43 7.57
CA GLU A 242 -13.20 -9.96 7.09
C GLU A 242 -13.27 -8.44 7.20
N ALA A 243 -13.97 -7.79 6.29
CA ALA A 243 -14.12 -6.35 6.26
C ALA A 243 -15.47 -5.91 5.68
N ALA A 244 -16.15 -5.05 6.41
CA ALA A 244 -17.36 -4.38 5.97
C ALA A 244 -17.04 -3.15 5.11
N TYR A 245 -17.84 -2.94 4.06
CA TYR A 245 -17.66 -1.85 3.10
C TYR A 245 -18.92 -0.98 2.98
N ALA A 246 -18.75 0.31 3.23
CA ALA A 246 -19.85 1.28 3.15
C ALA A 246 -20.17 1.73 1.72
N ASP A 247 -19.31 1.42 0.74
CA ASP A 247 -19.38 1.94 -0.64
C ASP A 247 -20.02 0.98 -1.65
N ARG A 248 -20.40 -0.24 -1.23
CA ARG A 248 -20.85 -1.28 -2.16
C ARG A 248 -21.81 -2.28 -1.54
N MET A 249 -22.39 -3.16 -2.39
CA MET A 249 -23.42 -4.12 -2.00
C MET A 249 -22.90 -5.44 -1.44
N MET A 250 -21.60 -5.64 -1.37
CA MET A 250 -20.93 -6.83 -0.83
C MET A 250 -19.83 -6.45 0.13
N ASP A 251 -19.59 -7.32 1.11
CA ASP A 251 -18.48 -7.23 2.06
C ASP A 251 -17.41 -8.28 1.74
N GLY A 252 -16.19 -8.05 2.14
CA GLY A 252 -15.14 -9.05 2.09
C GLY A 252 -15.25 -9.97 3.30
N VAL A 253 -15.51 -11.24 3.09
CA VAL A 253 -15.72 -12.23 4.17
C VAL A 253 -14.56 -13.21 4.31
N ALA A 254 -13.63 -13.22 3.36
CA ALA A 254 -12.32 -13.84 3.46
C ALA A 254 -11.29 -13.05 2.65
N PHE A 255 -10.09 -12.91 3.24
CA PHE A 255 -8.88 -12.34 2.66
C PHE A 255 -7.72 -13.30 2.90
N GLU A 256 -7.95 -14.58 2.53
CA GLU A 256 -6.93 -15.60 2.74
C GLU A 256 -5.71 -15.34 1.89
N ARG A 257 -4.55 -15.37 2.52
CA ARG A 257 -3.26 -15.30 1.85
C ARG A 257 -2.33 -16.37 2.37
N SER A 258 -1.65 -17.05 1.47
CA SER A 258 -0.49 -17.88 1.80
C SER A 258 0.71 -17.47 0.97
N ASN A 259 1.89 -17.52 1.58
CA ASN A 259 3.15 -17.15 0.95
C ASN A 259 4.26 -18.11 1.35
N VAL A 260 5.15 -18.37 0.42
CA VAL A 260 6.47 -18.97 0.67
C VAL A 260 7.49 -18.21 -0.16
N GLY A 261 8.64 -17.89 0.44
CA GLY A 261 9.73 -17.17 -0.19
C GLY A 261 11.09 -17.74 0.17
N LEU A 262 12.04 -17.61 -0.74
CA LEU A 262 13.44 -17.95 -0.53
C LEU A 262 14.29 -16.75 -0.94
N ARG A 263 15.18 -16.30 -0.04
CA ARG A 263 16.11 -15.19 -0.28
C ARG A 263 17.54 -15.65 -0.04
N PHE A 264 18.41 -15.35 -0.99
CA PHE A 264 19.87 -15.56 -0.89
C PHE A 264 20.58 -14.21 -1.01
N ARG A 265 21.61 -14.00 -0.19
CA ARG A 265 22.48 -12.84 -0.25
C ARG A 265 23.92 -13.25 0.08
N ARG A 266 24.87 -12.82 -0.76
CA ARG A 266 26.29 -12.92 -0.47
C ARG A 266 26.96 -11.59 -0.71
N GLU A 267 27.62 -11.08 0.31
CA GLU A 267 28.36 -9.82 0.32
C GLU A 267 29.87 -10.05 0.19
N ARG A 268 30.61 -9.02 -0.24
CA ARG A 268 32.06 -9.06 -0.38
C ARG A 268 32.57 -10.27 -1.17
N VAL A 269 31.90 -10.55 -2.31
CA VAL A 269 32.16 -11.72 -3.16
C VAL A 269 33.56 -11.61 -3.80
N ALA A 270 33.89 -10.43 -4.32
CA ALA A 270 35.19 -10.07 -4.87
C ALA A 270 35.40 -8.55 -4.75
N PRO A 271 36.60 -8.00 -4.93
CA PRO A 271 36.83 -6.56 -4.86
C PRO A 271 35.95 -5.72 -5.81
N TRP A 272 35.59 -6.25 -6.96
CA TRP A 272 34.73 -5.63 -7.96
C TRP A 272 33.26 -6.05 -7.86
N LEU A 273 32.95 -7.11 -7.08
CA LEU A 273 31.60 -7.67 -6.91
C LEU A 273 31.23 -7.61 -5.42
N GLU A 274 30.59 -6.50 -5.05
CA GLU A 274 30.22 -6.24 -3.66
C GLU A 274 29.17 -7.22 -3.12
N LYS A 275 28.15 -7.52 -3.95
CA LYS A 275 26.98 -8.28 -3.48
C LYS A 275 26.30 -9.02 -4.62
N ILE A 276 25.82 -10.22 -4.32
CA ILE A 276 24.87 -11.00 -5.13
C ILE A 276 23.63 -11.25 -4.28
N GLU A 277 22.46 -11.03 -4.86
CA GLU A 277 21.16 -11.31 -4.25
C GLU A 277 20.30 -12.10 -5.23
N ALA A 278 19.56 -13.07 -4.71
CA ALA A 278 18.56 -13.81 -5.46
C ALA A 278 17.34 -14.06 -4.56
N SER A 279 16.17 -14.03 -5.14
CA SER A 279 14.92 -14.35 -4.45
C SER A 279 13.96 -15.08 -5.37
N ALA A 280 13.12 -15.92 -4.78
CA ALA A 280 11.99 -16.54 -5.46
C ALA A 280 10.82 -16.65 -4.47
N PHE A 281 9.61 -16.49 -4.96
CA PHE A 281 8.42 -16.52 -4.11
C PHE A 281 7.18 -17.05 -4.82
N ARG A 282 6.23 -17.50 -4.02
CA ARG A 282 4.86 -17.80 -4.42
C ARG A 282 3.90 -17.13 -3.42
N ASN A 283 3.00 -16.31 -3.91
CA ASN A 283 1.87 -15.76 -3.18
C ASN A 283 0.57 -16.31 -3.75
N TYR A 284 -0.33 -16.76 -2.90
CA TYR A 284 -1.69 -17.11 -3.26
C TYR A 284 -2.66 -16.31 -2.41
N VAL A 285 -3.63 -15.69 -3.06
CA VAL A 285 -4.69 -14.90 -2.44
C VAL A 285 -6.02 -15.51 -2.85
N ASP A 286 -6.87 -15.83 -1.88
CA ASP A 286 -8.27 -16.22 -2.06
C ASP A 286 -9.18 -15.17 -1.40
N HIS A 287 -9.95 -14.45 -2.20
CA HIS A 287 -10.81 -13.39 -1.71
C HIS A 287 -12.28 -13.72 -1.93
N VAL A 288 -13.04 -13.82 -0.84
CA VAL A 288 -14.47 -14.09 -0.88
C VAL A 288 -15.24 -12.84 -0.50
N MET A 289 -16.22 -12.49 -1.33
CA MET A 289 -17.14 -11.38 -1.11
C MET A 289 -18.56 -11.90 -1.10
N ASP A 290 -19.38 -11.46 -0.15
CA ASP A 290 -20.79 -11.77 -0.14
C ASP A 290 -21.68 -10.57 0.24
N SER A 291 -22.97 -10.76 0.06
CA SER A 291 -23.99 -9.73 0.32
C SER A 291 -24.78 -9.93 1.62
N PHE A 292 -24.37 -10.88 2.48
CA PHE A 292 -25.24 -11.32 3.59
C PHE A 292 -24.52 -11.67 4.91
N SER A 293 -23.23 -11.95 4.91
CA SER A 293 -22.54 -12.40 6.14
C SER A 293 -22.26 -11.27 7.12
N LEU A 294 -21.86 -10.09 6.62
CA LEU A 294 -21.54 -8.93 7.46
C LEU A 294 -22.64 -7.86 7.45
N ARG A 295 -23.67 -8.01 6.62
CA ARG A 295 -24.84 -7.13 6.52
C ARG A 295 -26.14 -7.91 6.42
N GLU A 296 -27.25 -7.24 6.72
CA GLU A 296 -28.56 -7.77 6.42
C GLU A 296 -28.79 -7.75 4.90
N PHE A 297 -29.08 -8.90 4.31
CA PHE A 297 -29.44 -8.97 2.90
C PHE A 297 -30.90 -8.51 2.69
N ARG A 298 -31.09 -7.59 1.76
CA ARG A 298 -32.42 -7.20 1.27
C ARG A 298 -32.44 -7.31 -0.26
N PRO A 299 -33.40 -8.03 -0.83
CA PRO A 299 -33.54 -8.14 -2.29
C PRO A 299 -33.69 -6.77 -2.96
N THR A 300 -33.00 -6.59 -4.08
CA THR A 300 -33.10 -5.41 -4.94
C THR A 300 -33.29 -5.84 -6.40
N ALA A 301 -33.69 -4.92 -7.27
CA ALA A 301 -33.77 -5.21 -8.71
C ALA A 301 -32.41 -5.63 -9.31
N MET A 302 -31.29 -5.22 -8.71
CA MET A 302 -29.93 -5.58 -9.16
C MET A 302 -29.41 -6.87 -8.52
N MET A 303 -29.96 -7.29 -7.38
CA MET A 303 -29.53 -8.47 -6.62
C MET A 303 -30.76 -9.08 -5.92
N ALA A 304 -31.43 -10.00 -6.61
CA ALA A 304 -32.67 -10.62 -6.12
C ALA A 304 -32.43 -11.68 -5.04
N ASN A 305 -31.26 -12.32 -5.02
CA ASN A 305 -30.88 -13.35 -4.06
C ASN A 305 -29.52 -13.05 -3.45
N PRO A 306 -29.20 -13.64 -2.27
CA PRO A 306 -27.88 -13.58 -1.69
C PRO A 306 -26.80 -14.07 -2.66
N ALA A 307 -25.79 -13.27 -2.89
CA ALA A 307 -24.76 -13.54 -3.89
C ALA A 307 -23.37 -13.62 -3.26
N VAL A 308 -22.52 -14.45 -3.86
CA VAL A 308 -21.09 -14.59 -3.51
C VAL A 308 -20.24 -14.45 -4.77
N SER A 309 -19.12 -13.74 -4.66
CA SER A 309 -18.06 -13.71 -5.66
C SER A 309 -16.74 -14.10 -4.99
N ASN A 310 -16.03 -15.07 -5.59
CA ASN A 310 -14.80 -15.60 -5.06
C ASN A 310 -13.71 -15.64 -6.14
N PRO A 311 -13.05 -14.49 -6.42
CA PRO A 311 -11.82 -14.46 -7.18
C PRO A 311 -10.65 -14.98 -6.35
N ASP A 312 -9.66 -15.57 -7.02
CA ASP A 312 -8.35 -15.85 -6.45
C ASP A 312 -7.24 -15.39 -7.39
N ARG A 313 -6.03 -15.34 -6.85
CA ARG A 313 -4.86 -14.94 -7.60
C ARG A 313 -3.62 -15.64 -7.10
N GLU A 314 -2.90 -16.33 -8.00
CA GLU A 314 -1.60 -16.87 -7.74
C GLU A 314 -0.53 -16.01 -8.40
N THR A 315 0.46 -15.55 -7.63
CA THR A 315 1.60 -14.78 -8.13
C THR A 315 2.88 -15.53 -7.80
N LYS A 316 3.71 -15.81 -8.81
CA LYS A 316 5.05 -16.38 -8.67
C LYS A 316 6.06 -15.39 -9.21
N GLY A 317 7.20 -15.27 -8.55
CA GLY A 317 8.26 -14.40 -9.01
C GLY A 317 9.63 -14.88 -8.62
N ALA A 318 10.61 -14.46 -9.41
CA ALA A 318 12.03 -14.65 -9.13
C ALA A 318 12.81 -13.41 -9.56
N LYS A 319 13.87 -13.09 -8.82
CA LYS A 319 14.75 -11.94 -9.06
C LYS A 319 16.18 -12.32 -8.74
N ALA A 320 17.11 -11.88 -9.56
CA ALA A 320 18.54 -11.97 -9.29
C ALA A 320 19.21 -10.65 -9.62
N LEU A 321 20.09 -10.18 -8.76
CA LEU A 321 20.84 -8.94 -8.98
C LEU A 321 22.27 -9.05 -8.43
N ALA A 322 23.16 -8.29 -9.02
CA ALA A 322 24.53 -8.10 -8.59
C ALA A 322 24.82 -6.62 -8.37
N THR A 323 25.57 -6.32 -7.32
CA THR A 323 26.11 -4.99 -7.05
C THR A 323 27.61 -4.99 -7.32
N LEU A 324 28.05 -4.16 -8.26
CA LEU A 324 29.41 -4.08 -8.76
C LEU A 324 30.06 -2.77 -8.31
N ALA A 325 31.26 -2.82 -7.76
CA ALA A 325 32.14 -1.68 -7.57
C ALA A 325 33.01 -1.52 -8.81
N LEU A 326 32.70 -0.55 -9.66
CA LEU A 326 33.43 -0.27 -10.90
C LEU A 326 34.60 0.69 -10.69
N GLY A 327 34.75 1.22 -9.47
CA GLY A 327 35.76 2.17 -9.04
C GLY A 327 35.46 2.69 -7.64
N ALA A 328 36.27 3.62 -7.14
CA ALA A 328 36.08 4.17 -5.79
C ALA A 328 34.77 4.98 -5.61
N GLN A 329 34.18 5.46 -6.70
CA GLN A 329 32.99 6.30 -6.70
C GLN A 329 31.87 5.76 -7.61
N ASP A 330 32.07 4.58 -8.21
CA ASP A 330 31.17 3.97 -9.18
C ASP A 330 30.58 2.68 -8.66
N ARG A 331 29.26 2.64 -8.59
CA ARG A 331 28.51 1.47 -8.16
C ARG A 331 27.42 1.17 -9.18
N LEU A 332 27.40 -0.05 -9.70
CA LEU A 332 26.39 -0.54 -10.63
C LEU A 332 25.61 -1.69 -9.99
N ILE A 333 24.28 -1.55 -9.95
CA ILE A 333 23.36 -2.64 -9.64
C ILE A 333 22.76 -3.13 -10.96
N ALA A 334 22.95 -4.39 -11.30
CA ALA A 334 22.35 -4.98 -12.49
C ALA A 334 21.60 -6.26 -12.14
N GLY A 335 20.49 -6.52 -12.80
CA GLY A 335 19.66 -7.66 -12.47
C GLY A 335 18.63 -8.03 -13.52
N ILE A 336 17.99 -9.15 -13.23
CA ILE A 336 16.86 -9.70 -13.98
C ILE A 336 15.75 -10.07 -13.02
N ASP A 337 14.53 -10.00 -13.47
CA ASP A 337 13.37 -10.53 -12.75
C ASP A 337 12.35 -11.18 -13.70
N TRP A 338 11.54 -12.02 -13.09
CA TRP A 338 10.42 -12.68 -13.74
C TRP A 338 9.25 -12.77 -12.77
N GLN A 339 8.04 -12.62 -13.31
CA GLN A 339 6.79 -12.80 -12.57
C GLN A 339 5.74 -13.43 -13.48
N SER A 340 4.94 -14.34 -12.93
CA SER A 340 3.67 -14.79 -13.50
C SER A 340 2.53 -14.55 -12.52
N ASN A 341 1.35 -14.43 -13.08
CA ASN A 341 0.15 -14.09 -12.32
C ASN A 341 -1.06 -14.75 -12.98
N ASP A 342 -1.68 -15.68 -12.26
CA ASP A 342 -2.83 -16.44 -12.70
C ASP A 342 -4.05 -16.01 -11.88
N HIS A 343 -5.14 -15.63 -12.54
CA HIS A 343 -6.37 -15.19 -11.91
C HIS A 343 -7.53 -16.13 -12.30
N THR A 344 -8.30 -16.54 -11.30
CA THR A 344 -9.53 -17.33 -11.51
C THR A 344 -10.70 -16.73 -10.72
N VAL A 345 -11.91 -17.09 -11.12
CA VAL A 345 -13.13 -16.65 -10.44
C VAL A 345 -14.17 -17.75 -10.41
N ARG A 346 -14.92 -17.80 -9.32
CA ARG A 346 -16.22 -18.49 -9.22
C ARG A 346 -17.20 -17.58 -8.51
N ALA A 347 -18.48 -17.70 -8.84
CA ALA A 347 -19.51 -16.84 -8.25
C ALA A 347 -20.86 -17.56 -8.23
N SER A 348 -21.66 -17.28 -7.21
CA SER A 348 -23.05 -17.71 -7.12
C SER A 348 -23.94 -16.49 -6.94
N MET A 349 -24.98 -16.39 -7.78
CA MET A 349 -26.02 -15.35 -7.69
C MET A 349 -27.22 -15.78 -6.84
N ASN A 350 -27.17 -16.98 -6.25
CA ASN A 350 -28.12 -17.51 -5.27
C ASN A 350 -27.40 -18.48 -4.33
N ALA A 351 -26.50 -17.92 -3.51
CA ALA A 351 -25.55 -18.69 -2.72
C ALA A 351 -26.19 -19.59 -1.67
N LEU A 352 -27.40 -19.27 -1.21
CA LEU A 352 -28.11 -20.13 -0.26
C LEU A 352 -28.68 -21.40 -0.91
N ALA A 353 -28.99 -21.36 -2.20
CA ALA A 353 -29.49 -22.53 -2.96
C ALA A 353 -28.32 -23.25 -3.68
N VAL A 354 -27.33 -22.52 -4.15
CA VAL A 354 -26.17 -23.03 -4.87
C VAL A 354 -24.91 -22.46 -4.20
N PRO A 355 -24.33 -23.18 -3.22
CA PRO A 355 -23.09 -22.76 -2.57
C PRO A 355 -21.96 -22.55 -3.61
N TYR A 356 -21.22 -21.45 -3.49
CA TYR A 356 -20.17 -21.10 -4.47
C TYR A 356 -19.03 -22.13 -4.49
N GLU A 357 -18.78 -22.81 -3.38
CA GLU A 357 -17.77 -23.87 -3.25
C GLU A 357 -18.07 -25.07 -4.17
N SER A 358 -19.36 -25.32 -4.46
CA SER A 358 -19.80 -26.37 -5.37
C SER A 358 -19.54 -26.05 -6.85
N LEU A 359 -19.21 -24.79 -7.16
CA LEU A 359 -18.97 -24.32 -8.51
C LEU A 359 -17.49 -24.40 -8.88
N PRO A 360 -17.15 -24.80 -10.11
CA PRO A 360 -15.75 -24.83 -10.53
C PRO A 360 -15.18 -23.42 -10.65
N ARG A 361 -13.90 -23.25 -10.28
CA ARG A 361 -13.15 -22.06 -10.61
C ARG A 361 -12.90 -21.97 -12.11
N ARG A 362 -13.08 -20.79 -12.67
CA ARG A 362 -12.88 -20.53 -14.10
C ARG A 362 -11.68 -19.60 -14.25
N PRO A 363 -10.64 -20.01 -14.97
CA PRO A 363 -9.56 -19.10 -15.36
C PRO A 363 -10.15 -17.96 -16.19
N ASP A 364 -9.74 -16.73 -15.89
CA ASP A 364 -10.18 -15.56 -16.65
C ASP A 364 -9.01 -14.72 -17.19
N ALA A 365 -7.85 -14.74 -16.52
CA ALA A 365 -6.69 -13.98 -16.98
C ALA A 365 -5.36 -14.62 -16.56
N GLU A 366 -4.37 -14.51 -17.44
CA GLU A 366 -2.96 -14.80 -17.17
C GLU A 366 -2.12 -13.58 -17.52
N PHE A 367 -1.13 -13.27 -16.67
CA PHE A 367 -0.13 -12.22 -16.93
C PHE A 367 1.26 -12.77 -16.68
N SER A 368 2.22 -12.34 -17.46
CA SER A 368 3.63 -12.56 -17.15
C SER A 368 4.48 -11.35 -17.52
N ASN A 369 5.58 -11.19 -16.79
CA ASN A 369 6.60 -10.18 -17.06
C ASN A 369 7.99 -10.76 -16.92
N ARG A 370 8.91 -10.31 -17.76
CA ARG A 370 10.35 -10.59 -17.68
C ARG A 370 11.09 -9.27 -17.85
N GLY A 371 11.88 -8.90 -16.86
CA GLY A 371 12.61 -7.64 -16.84
C GLY A 371 14.12 -7.83 -16.79
N VAL A 372 14.83 -6.91 -17.42
CA VAL A 372 16.28 -6.73 -17.29
C VAL A 372 16.50 -5.27 -16.92
N PHE A 373 17.34 -5.01 -15.93
CA PHE A 373 17.56 -3.65 -15.43
C PHE A 373 18.99 -3.43 -14.95
N ALA A 374 19.39 -2.16 -14.97
CA ALA A 374 20.64 -1.70 -14.37
C ALA A 374 20.46 -0.30 -13.79
N GLU A 375 21.06 -0.05 -12.62
CA GLU A 375 21.08 1.25 -11.95
C GLU A 375 22.52 1.58 -11.55
N TRP A 376 23.02 2.72 -12.01
CA TRP A 376 24.40 3.17 -11.84
C TRP A 376 24.46 4.44 -11.02
N THR A 377 25.25 4.41 -9.95
CA THR A 377 25.63 5.59 -9.17
C THR A 377 27.06 5.95 -9.52
N HIS A 378 27.27 7.15 -10.02
CA HIS A 378 28.56 7.70 -10.40
C HIS A 378 28.89 8.95 -9.60
N GLY A 379 30.02 8.94 -8.90
CA GLY A 379 30.58 10.14 -8.26
C GLY A 379 31.40 10.95 -9.24
N VAL A 380 30.95 12.16 -9.57
CA VAL A 380 31.67 13.10 -10.48
C VAL A 380 32.76 13.88 -9.72
N GLY A 381 33.22 13.37 -8.59
CA GLY A 381 34.03 14.10 -7.60
C GLY A 381 33.17 14.78 -6.54
N GLN A 382 33.67 14.85 -5.31
CA GLN A 382 32.97 15.57 -4.23
C GLN A 382 32.71 17.03 -4.66
N PRO A 383 31.48 17.56 -4.54
CA PRO A 383 30.30 17.03 -3.86
C PRO A 383 29.17 16.55 -4.81
N LEU A 384 29.44 16.17 -6.06
CA LEU A 384 28.45 15.83 -7.07
C LEU A 384 28.39 14.33 -7.34
N ARG A 385 27.18 13.76 -7.37
CA ARG A 385 26.92 12.40 -7.86
C ARG A 385 25.76 12.37 -8.85
N VAL A 386 25.78 11.40 -9.74
CA VAL A 386 24.70 11.11 -10.70
C VAL A 386 24.22 9.69 -10.47
N VAL A 387 22.91 9.52 -10.34
CA VAL A 387 22.24 8.21 -10.30
C VAL A 387 21.40 8.07 -11.55
N SER A 388 21.57 6.97 -12.27
CA SER A 388 20.82 6.69 -13.48
C SER A 388 20.44 5.22 -13.57
N GLY A 389 19.35 4.91 -14.27
CA GLY A 389 18.90 3.55 -14.42
C GLY A 389 18.13 3.33 -15.72
N LEU A 390 18.19 2.10 -16.21
CA LEU A 390 17.46 1.62 -17.38
C LEU A 390 16.85 0.25 -17.08
N ARG A 391 15.64 0.03 -17.59
CA ARG A 391 14.90 -1.22 -17.48
C ARG A 391 14.14 -1.50 -18.77
N VAL A 392 14.14 -2.75 -19.19
CA VAL A 392 13.33 -3.23 -20.30
C VAL A 392 12.53 -4.43 -19.81
N ASP A 393 11.22 -4.40 -20.06
CA ASP A 393 10.26 -5.41 -19.65
C ASP A 393 9.56 -6.02 -20.87
N ARG A 394 9.42 -7.33 -20.89
CA ARG A 394 8.53 -8.02 -21.81
C ARG A 394 7.31 -8.50 -21.06
N TRP A 395 6.17 -7.85 -21.32
CA TRP A 395 4.85 -8.18 -20.77
C TRP A 395 4.07 -9.06 -21.73
N GLN A 396 3.29 -9.97 -21.14
CA GLN A 396 2.30 -10.78 -21.82
C GLN A 396 1.03 -10.82 -20.98
N ALA A 397 -0.14 -10.79 -21.65
CA ALA A 397 -1.45 -11.01 -21.03
C ALA A 397 -2.29 -11.90 -21.93
N ARG A 398 -3.17 -12.70 -21.32
CA ARG A 398 -4.09 -13.61 -22.02
C ARG A 398 -5.48 -13.49 -21.43
N ASP A 399 -6.49 -13.34 -22.29
CA ASP A 399 -7.90 -13.37 -21.92
C ASP A 399 -8.45 -14.80 -22.05
N LEU A 400 -8.72 -15.44 -20.92
CA LEU A 400 -9.20 -16.82 -20.87
C LEU A 400 -10.74 -16.93 -20.78
N ARG A 401 -11.44 -15.81 -20.69
CA ARG A 401 -12.91 -15.80 -20.58
C ARG A 401 -13.54 -16.17 -21.90
N ALA A 402 -14.26 -17.29 -21.95
CA ALA A 402 -15.06 -17.66 -23.14
C ALA A 402 -16.29 -16.78 -23.33
N THR A 403 -16.87 -16.29 -22.22
CA THR A 403 -18.05 -15.42 -22.20
C THR A 403 -17.89 -14.28 -21.23
N ILE A 404 -18.61 -13.20 -21.44
CA ILE A 404 -18.71 -12.06 -20.53
C ILE A 404 -20.19 -11.76 -20.24
N THR A 405 -20.47 -11.30 -19.02
CA THR A 405 -21.82 -10.89 -18.61
C THR A 405 -21.92 -9.37 -18.67
N LEU A 406 -22.81 -8.88 -19.49
CA LEU A 406 -23.12 -7.47 -19.68
C LEU A 406 -24.37 -7.09 -18.91
N GLY A 407 -24.37 -5.95 -18.23
CA GLY A 407 -25.48 -5.53 -17.38
C GLY A 407 -25.55 -6.25 -16.04
N ARG A 408 -26.64 -6.04 -15.30
CA ARG A 408 -26.88 -6.61 -13.96
C ARG A 408 -28.36 -6.91 -13.76
N GLY A 409 -28.65 -7.82 -12.80
CA GLY A 409 -30.01 -8.19 -12.47
C GLY A 409 -30.77 -8.78 -13.66
N ALA A 410 -32.04 -8.43 -13.82
CA ALA A 410 -32.89 -8.91 -14.91
C ALA A 410 -32.43 -8.49 -16.32
N MET A 411 -31.59 -7.50 -16.43
CA MET A 411 -30.98 -7.03 -17.69
C MET A 411 -29.60 -7.64 -17.97
N ALA A 412 -29.16 -8.59 -17.18
CA ALA A 412 -27.90 -9.28 -17.41
C ALA A 412 -27.98 -10.18 -18.65
N ALA A 413 -27.04 -10.02 -19.56
CA ALA A 413 -26.94 -10.86 -20.77
C ALA A 413 -25.53 -11.45 -20.84
N THR A 414 -25.42 -12.76 -20.95
CA THR A 414 -24.16 -13.46 -21.20
C THR A 414 -23.94 -13.56 -22.70
N VAL A 415 -22.83 -13.05 -23.18
CA VAL A 415 -22.46 -13.03 -24.59
C VAL A 415 -21.08 -13.67 -24.78
N ALA A 416 -20.79 -14.11 -26.01
CA ALA A 416 -19.44 -14.57 -26.36
C ALA A 416 -18.43 -13.43 -26.17
N ASN A 417 -17.28 -13.74 -25.60
CA ASN A 417 -16.22 -12.76 -25.43
C ASN A 417 -15.46 -12.58 -26.76
N PRO A 418 -15.41 -11.38 -27.34
CA PRO A 418 -14.72 -11.16 -28.61
C PRO A 418 -13.20 -11.30 -28.51
N THR A 419 -12.66 -11.27 -27.29
CA THR A 419 -11.21 -11.43 -27.01
C THR A 419 -10.89 -12.78 -26.37
N ALA A 420 -11.82 -13.76 -26.42
CA ALA A 420 -11.61 -15.10 -25.88
C ALA A 420 -10.35 -15.76 -26.48
N GLY A 421 -9.39 -16.15 -25.63
CA GLY A 421 -8.12 -16.76 -26.03
C GLY A 421 -7.11 -15.79 -26.67
N ALA A 422 -7.44 -14.49 -26.75
CA ALA A 422 -6.51 -13.50 -27.28
C ALA A 422 -5.26 -13.38 -26.38
N GLU A 423 -4.12 -13.31 -27.02
CA GLU A 423 -2.84 -13.03 -26.37
C GLU A 423 -2.33 -11.67 -26.80
N ARG A 424 -1.74 -10.96 -25.86
CA ARG A 424 -1.12 -9.67 -26.09
C ARG A 424 0.25 -9.62 -25.45
N SER A 425 1.20 -9.04 -26.14
CA SER A 425 2.54 -8.82 -25.61
C SER A 425 3.09 -7.45 -25.99
N GLU A 426 3.76 -6.82 -25.02
CA GLU A 426 4.36 -5.49 -25.17
C GLU A 426 5.79 -5.51 -24.63
N THR A 427 6.66 -4.72 -25.26
CA THR A 427 7.98 -4.42 -24.72
C THR A 427 7.99 -3.00 -24.23
N LEU A 428 8.25 -2.81 -22.95
CA LEU A 428 8.20 -1.52 -22.26
C LEU A 428 9.61 -1.13 -21.81
N ALA A 429 9.94 0.16 -21.91
CA ALA A 429 11.22 0.69 -21.50
C ALA A 429 11.04 1.81 -20.48
N SER A 430 11.73 1.69 -19.35
CA SER A 430 11.74 2.68 -18.26
C SER A 430 13.17 3.09 -17.95
N GLY A 431 13.37 4.31 -17.48
CA GLY A 431 14.69 4.77 -17.11
C GLY A 431 14.65 6.14 -16.45
N PHE A 432 15.73 6.51 -15.80
CA PHE A 432 15.88 7.81 -15.16
C PHE A 432 17.35 8.25 -15.11
N ALA A 433 17.54 9.56 -14.91
CA ALA A 433 18.81 10.13 -14.53
C ALA A 433 18.56 11.26 -13.52
N ARG A 434 19.32 11.24 -12.41
CA ARG A 434 19.24 12.23 -11.32
C ARG A 434 20.63 12.68 -10.93
N ALA A 435 20.83 14.00 -10.90
CA ALA A 435 22.01 14.63 -10.35
C ALA A 435 21.74 15.11 -8.91
N GLU A 436 22.67 14.90 -8.02
CA GLU A 436 22.62 15.27 -6.62
C GLU A 436 23.90 15.98 -6.22
N ARG A 437 23.79 17.15 -5.58
CA ARG A 437 24.94 17.93 -5.14
C ARG A 437 24.82 18.31 -3.68
N ASP A 438 25.85 17.99 -2.93
CA ASP A 438 25.98 18.33 -1.52
C ASP A 438 26.71 19.66 -1.36
N PHE A 439 26.17 20.54 -0.53
CA PHE A 439 26.75 21.83 -0.16
C PHE A 439 27.06 21.85 1.32
N ALA A 440 28.32 22.04 1.67
CA ALA A 440 28.85 22.15 3.04
C ALA A 440 28.41 20.98 3.97
N GLY A 441 28.07 19.82 3.45
CA GLY A 441 27.59 18.65 4.21
C GLY A 441 26.23 18.81 4.90
N THR A 442 25.52 19.91 4.67
CA THR A 442 24.24 20.22 5.32
C THR A 442 23.06 20.33 4.36
N THR A 443 23.34 20.54 3.09
CA THR A 443 22.31 20.80 2.08
C THR A 443 22.56 19.94 0.85
N THR A 444 21.59 19.14 0.46
CA THR A 444 21.61 18.40 -0.81
C THR A 444 20.57 18.99 -1.75
N VAL A 445 20.99 19.37 -2.95
CA VAL A 445 20.10 19.78 -4.05
C VAL A 445 20.09 18.67 -5.09
N TYR A 446 18.92 18.36 -5.63
CA TYR A 446 18.80 17.36 -6.66
C TYR A 446 17.87 17.78 -7.80
N ALA A 447 18.11 17.22 -8.98
CA ALA A 447 17.22 17.27 -10.13
C ALA A 447 17.25 15.93 -10.87
N GLY A 448 16.11 15.37 -11.20
CA GLY A 448 15.99 14.09 -11.85
C GLY A 448 14.90 14.08 -12.90
N LEU A 449 15.16 13.45 -14.05
CA LEU A 449 14.18 13.14 -15.09
C LEU A 449 14.00 11.64 -15.14
N GLY A 450 12.74 11.18 -15.03
CA GLY A 450 12.41 9.78 -15.10
C GLY A 450 11.30 9.51 -16.11
N ARG A 451 11.36 8.33 -16.75
CA ARG A 451 10.32 7.78 -17.60
C ARG A 451 9.97 6.37 -17.16
N ALA A 452 8.69 6.12 -16.91
CA ALA A 452 8.16 4.80 -16.61
C ALA A 452 7.04 4.43 -17.58
N GLU A 453 7.11 3.22 -18.12
CA GLU A 453 6.06 2.64 -18.95
C GLU A 453 5.37 1.53 -18.17
N ARG A 454 4.03 1.57 -18.09
CA ARG A 454 3.20 0.67 -17.31
C ARG A 454 2.24 -0.10 -18.20
N PHE A 455 2.27 -1.43 -18.11
CA PHE A 455 1.26 -2.28 -18.72
C PHE A 455 -0.08 -2.12 -17.97
N PRO A 456 -1.24 -2.15 -18.67
CA PRO A 456 -2.55 -2.11 -18.02
C PRO A 456 -2.73 -3.27 -17.04
N ASP A 457 -3.37 -3.01 -15.90
CA ASP A 457 -3.67 -4.08 -14.96
C ASP A 457 -4.96 -4.86 -15.31
N TYR A 458 -5.29 -5.86 -14.49
CA TYR A 458 -6.43 -6.74 -14.72
C TYR A 458 -7.72 -5.98 -15.06
N TRP A 459 -8.16 -5.06 -14.20
CA TRP A 459 -9.44 -4.39 -14.39
C TRP A 459 -9.45 -3.44 -15.57
N GLU A 460 -8.33 -2.82 -15.87
CA GLU A 460 -8.17 -1.90 -17.00
C GLU A 460 -8.28 -2.63 -18.34
N LEU A 461 -7.84 -3.88 -18.43
CA LEU A 461 -7.98 -4.72 -19.64
C LEU A 461 -9.35 -5.37 -19.78
N PHE A 462 -10.03 -5.70 -18.65
CA PHE A 462 -11.24 -6.50 -18.65
C PHE A 462 -12.52 -5.69 -18.41
N SER A 463 -12.46 -4.36 -18.42
CA SER A 463 -13.64 -3.48 -18.51
C SER A 463 -14.16 -3.36 -19.93
N ASP A 464 -15.29 -2.68 -20.12
CA ASP A 464 -15.74 -2.27 -21.46
C ASP A 464 -14.73 -1.25 -22.03
N ARG A 465 -14.63 -1.22 -23.36
CA ARG A 465 -13.86 -0.20 -24.07
C ARG A 465 -14.72 1.01 -24.44
N GLU A 466 -14.07 2.15 -24.68
CA GLU A 466 -14.68 3.29 -25.35
C GLU A 466 -15.23 2.91 -26.73
N GLY A 467 -16.37 3.48 -27.08
CA GLY A 467 -17.08 3.15 -28.32
C GLY A 467 -18.36 2.33 -28.07
N VAL A 468 -19.43 2.64 -28.79
CA VAL A 468 -20.78 2.14 -28.50
C VAL A 468 -20.89 0.62 -28.65
N ALA A 469 -20.18 0.03 -29.58
CA ALA A 469 -20.19 -1.41 -29.85
C ALA A 469 -19.10 -2.22 -29.12
N SER A 470 -18.14 -1.54 -28.48
CA SER A 470 -17.01 -2.22 -27.86
C SER A 470 -17.37 -2.76 -26.48
N ILE A 471 -17.11 -4.04 -26.22
CA ILE A 471 -17.42 -4.74 -24.98
C ILE A 471 -16.16 -5.32 -24.29
N SER A 472 -14.97 -5.04 -24.81
CA SER A 472 -13.70 -5.46 -24.24
C SER A 472 -12.64 -4.36 -24.40
N ALA A 473 -11.90 -4.11 -23.33
CA ALA A 473 -10.78 -3.15 -23.29
C ALA A 473 -9.42 -3.84 -23.42
N PHE A 474 -9.35 -5.07 -23.88
CA PHE A 474 -8.13 -5.89 -23.90
C PHE A 474 -6.98 -5.29 -24.72
N ASP A 475 -7.26 -4.33 -25.59
CA ASP A 475 -6.28 -3.57 -26.38
C ASP A 475 -5.95 -2.17 -25.81
N THR A 476 -6.34 -1.89 -24.56
CA THR A 476 -5.95 -0.66 -23.85
C THR A 476 -4.43 -0.48 -23.85
N ARG A 477 -3.94 0.68 -24.30
CA ARG A 477 -2.50 0.91 -24.47
C ARG A 477 -1.79 1.10 -23.13
N PRO A 478 -0.49 0.72 -23.03
CA PRO A 478 0.35 1.03 -21.89
C PRO A 478 0.46 2.54 -21.64
N GLU A 479 0.48 2.93 -20.37
CA GLU A 479 0.78 4.30 -19.96
C GLU A 479 2.26 4.59 -20.03
N ARG A 480 2.61 5.85 -20.35
CA ARG A 480 3.99 6.36 -20.41
C ARG A 480 4.08 7.66 -19.63
N THR A 481 4.63 7.60 -18.45
CA THR A 481 4.86 8.78 -17.59
C THR A 481 6.26 9.30 -17.77
N THR A 482 6.43 10.56 -18.12
CA THR A 482 7.71 11.28 -18.10
C THR A 482 7.61 12.37 -17.04
N GLN A 483 8.50 12.38 -16.05
CA GLN A 483 8.44 13.27 -14.89
C GLN A 483 9.79 13.89 -14.57
N LEU A 484 9.80 15.20 -14.35
CA LEU A 484 10.89 15.97 -13.77
C LEU A 484 10.62 16.12 -12.27
N ASP A 485 11.62 15.79 -11.45
CA ASP A 485 11.63 16.03 -10.01
C ASP A 485 12.80 16.96 -9.68
N VAL A 486 12.58 17.98 -8.87
CA VAL A 486 13.61 18.87 -8.35
C VAL A 486 13.40 19.11 -6.86
N GLY A 487 14.48 19.22 -6.08
CA GLY A 487 14.30 19.47 -4.66
C GLY A 487 15.56 19.80 -3.90
N VAL A 488 15.35 20.09 -2.63
CA VAL A 488 16.39 20.42 -1.66
C VAL A 488 16.10 19.74 -0.33
N LEU A 489 17.14 19.18 0.26
CA LEU A 489 17.18 18.66 1.63
C LEU A 489 18.17 19.51 2.41
N HIS A 490 17.76 20.06 3.55
CA HIS A 490 18.62 20.86 4.41
C HIS A 490 18.54 20.35 5.85
N ARG A 491 19.72 20.13 6.46
CA ARG A 491 19.86 19.74 7.87
C ARG A 491 21.06 20.48 8.47
N ALA A 492 20.79 21.50 9.26
CA ALA A 492 21.83 22.27 9.92
C ALA A 492 21.38 22.75 11.30
N GLY A 493 22.16 22.45 12.33
CA GLY A 493 21.81 22.76 13.71
C GLY A 493 20.44 22.16 14.07
N ASP A 494 19.55 23.01 14.59
CA ASP A 494 18.21 22.63 15.02
C ASP A 494 17.17 22.63 13.86
N TRP A 495 17.60 22.99 12.64
CA TRP A 495 16.72 23.11 11.49
C TRP A 495 16.80 21.92 10.55
N THR A 496 15.62 21.50 10.08
CA THR A 496 15.50 20.60 8.96
C THR A 496 14.48 21.18 7.98
N ALA A 497 14.78 21.15 6.69
CA ALA A 497 13.84 21.58 5.66
C ALA A 497 13.93 20.63 4.45
N THR A 498 12.79 20.36 3.83
CA THR A 498 12.69 19.61 2.59
C THR A 498 11.77 20.35 1.65
N LEU A 499 12.11 20.39 0.39
CA LEU A 499 11.26 20.91 -0.67
C LEU A 499 11.43 20.00 -1.89
N ALA A 500 10.34 19.48 -2.41
CA ALA A 500 10.29 18.68 -3.62
C ALA A 500 9.20 19.21 -4.55
N ALA A 501 9.53 19.53 -5.78
CA ALA A 501 8.57 19.88 -6.81
C ALA A 501 8.68 18.87 -7.95
N PHE A 502 7.55 18.56 -8.57
CA PHE A 502 7.50 17.66 -9.71
C PHE A 502 6.56 18.18 -10.80
N ALA A 503 6.88 17.83 -12.04
CA ALA A 503 6.02 18.05 -13.18
C ALA A 503 6.13 16.86 -14.13
N GLY A 504 5.00 16.30 -14.54
CA GLY A 504 4.93 15.11 -15.37
C GLY A 504 3.91 15.22 -16.48
N ARG A 505 4.23 14.55 -17.59
CA ARG A 505 3.32 14.26 -18.69
C ARG A 505 3.07 12.75 -18.74
N ILE A 506 1.82 12.36 -18.91
CA ILE A 506 1.39 10.97 -19.00
C ILE A 506 0.70 10.79 -20.35
N ASP A 507 1.41 10.17 -21.29
CA ASP A 507 0.81 9.76 -22.55
C ASP A 507 0.05 8.44 -22.31
N ASP A 508 -1.13 8.32 -22.91
CA ASP A 508 -2.00 7.15 -22.79
C ASP A 508 -2.43 6.83 -21.35
N TYR A 509 -2.64 7.83 -20.48
CA TYR A 509 -3.20 7.62 -19.14
C TYR A 509 -4.49 6.79 -19.23
N ILE A 510 -4.60 5.71 -18.45
CA ILE A 510 -5.79 4.85 -18.46
C ILE A 510 -6.84 5.44 -17.51
N LEU A 511 -7.83 6.08 -18.12
CA LEU A 511 -8.98 6.69 -17.48
C LEU A 511 -10.12 5.69 -17.39
N ILE A 512 -10.71 5.54 -16.21
CA ILE A 512 -11.93 4.76 -15.99
C ILE A 512 -13.11 5.72 -15.94
N GLN A 513 -14.12 5.47 -16.75
CA GLN A 513 -15.33 6.30 -16.85
C GLN A 513 -16.58 5.45 -16.62
N SER A 514 -17.43 5.85 -15.68
CA SER A 514 -18.73 5.22 -15.39
C SER A 514 -19.88 5.90 -16.13
N GLY A 515 -21.03 5.20 -16.17
CA GLY A 515 -22.28 5.78 -16.69
C GLY A 515 -22.33 5.93 -18.21
N VAL A 516 -21.42 5.27 -18.93
CA VAL A 516 -21.38 5.34 -20.39
C VAL A 516 -22.53 4.51 -20.98
N ALA A 517 -23.41 5.16 -21.72
CA ALA A 517 -24.55 4.47 -22.36
C ALA A 517 -24.06 3.50 -23.46
N ARG A 518 -24.65 2.32 -23.47
CA ARG A 518 -24.46 1.26 -24.47
C ARG A 518 -25.79 0.86 -25.08
N THR A 519 -25.80 0.58 -26.36
CA THR A 519 -27.01 0.23 -27.11
C THR A 519 -27.16 -1.26 -27.39
N LEU A 520 -26.06 -2.04 -27.32
CA LEU A 520 -26.04 -3.47 -27.64
C LEU A 520 -25.36 -4.30 -26.53
N PRO A 521 -26.11 -4.88 -25.57
CA PRO A 521 -27.48 -4.52 -25.19
C PRO A 521 -27.58 -3.15 -24.52
N ALA A 522 -28.78 -2.58 -24.48
CA ALA A 522 -29.01 -1.29 -23.82
C ALA A 522 -28.64 -1.36 -22.33
N ARG A 523 -27.62 -0.62 -21.91
CA ARG A 523 -27.11 -0.60 -20.54
C ARG A 523 -26.23 0.64 -20.29
N THR A 524 -25.85 0.85 -19.04
CA THR A 524 -24.71 1.70 -18.69
C THR A 524 -23.48 0.83 -18.42
N ALA A 525 -22.32 1.27 -18.86
CA ALA A 525 -21.06 0.57 -18.71
C ALA A 525 -20.03 1.40 -17.95
N VAL A 526 -19.04 0.71 -17.38
CA VAL A 526 -17.77 1.27 -16.95
C VAL A 526 -16.75 0.97 -18.04
N VAL A 527 -16.11 1.99 -18.58
CA VAL A 527 -15.19 1.86 -19.70
C VAL A 527 -13.79 2.28 -19.33
N SER A 528 -12.80 1.63 -19.93
CA SER A 528 -11.40 2.06 -19.96
C SER A 528 -11.12 2.78 -21.26
N ARG A 529 -10.40 3.89 -21.19
CA ARG A 529 -9.89 4.61 -22.36
C ARG A 529 -8.55 5.25 -22.08
N ASN A 530 -7.72 5.44 -23.10
CA ASN A 530 -6.46 6.15 -23.01
C ASN A 530 -6.68 7.64 -23.28
N VAL A 531 -6.14 8.50 -22.42
CA VAL A 531 -6.12 9.97 -22.57
C VAL A 531 -4.72 10.47 -22.28
N ASP A 532 -4.37 11.65 -22.81
CA ASP A 532 -3.15 12.34 -22.38
C ASP A 532 -3.45 13.21 -21.17
N ALA A 533 -2.52 13.24 -20.23
CA ALA A 533 -2.67 14.00 -18.99
C ALA A 533 -1.35 14.66 -18.57
N THR A 534 -1.48 15.76 -17.84
CA THR A 534 -0.36 16.43 -17.17
C THR A 534 -0.59 16.50 -15.67
N THR A 535 0.48 16.36 -14.90
CA THR A 535 0.46 16.45 -13.42
C THR A 535 1.61 17.30 -12.93
N HIS A 536 1.40 18.08 -11.88
CA HIS A 536 2.45 18.80 -11.19
C HIS A 536 2.10 19.02 -9.73
N GLY A 537 3.11 19.22 -8.90
CA GLY A 537 2.88 19.38 -7.48
C GLY A 537 4.10 19.80 -6.70
N LEU A 538 3.87 20.01 -5.41
CA LEU A 538 4.85 20.45 -4.44
C LEU A 538 4.64 19.70 -3.12
N GLU A 539 5.74 19.24 -2.55
CA GLU A 539 5.81 18.71 -1.19
C GLU A 539 6.86 19.52 -0.43
N ALA A 540 6.51 20.04 0.74
CA ALA A 540 7.41 20.80 1.58
C ALA A 540 7.33 20.32 3.03
N GLY A 541 8.45 20.35 3.73
CA GLY A 541 8.55 20.06 5.15
C GLY A 541 9.57 20.99 5.82
N VAL A 542 9.26 21.48 7.00
CA VAL A 542 10.18 22.20 7.85
C VAL A 542 10.03 21.71 9.28
N GLY A 543 11.14 21.50 9.97
CA GLY A 543 11.21 21.16 11.38
C GLY A 543 12.22 22.00 12.10
N TYR A 544 11.87 22.40 13.31
CA TYR A 544 12.74 23.16 14.20
C TYR A 544 12.72 22.54 15.60
N ALA A 545 13.89 22.14 16.08
CA ALA A 545 14.10 21.72 17.46
C ALA A 545 14.51 22.94 18.31
N PHE A 546 13.81 23.17 19.42
CA PHE A 546 14.12 24.29 20.31
C PHE A 546 14.26 23.83 21.76
N ALA A 547 14.58 24.74 22.66
CA ALA A 547 14.97 24.42 24.04
C ALA A 547 13.94 23.50 24.75
N ASN A 548 14.43 22.68 25.70
CA ASN A 548 13.62 21.79 26.54
C ASN A 548 12.90 20.66 25.78
N ASP A 549 13.58 20.04 24.82
CA ASP A 549 13.08 18.87 24.07
C ASP A 549 11.82 19.13 23.21
N TRP A 550 11.53 20.38 22.90
CA TRP A 550 10.43 20.75 22.03
C TRP A 550 10.84 20.74 20.55
N LYS A 551 9.92 20.32 19.71
CA LYS A 551 10.07 20.31 18.25
C LYS A 551 8.76 20.75 17.60
N ALA A 552 8.85 21.66 16.64
CA ALA A 552 7.76 22.03 15.75
C ALA A 552 8.04 21.51 14.34
N ASP A 553 7.05 20.92 13.72
CA ASP A 553 7.10 20.46 12.34
C ASP A 553 5.92 21.02 11.55
N ALA A 554 6.16 21.40 10.31
CA ALA A 554 5.12 21.74 9.35
C ALA A 554 5.37 20.96 8.05
N THR A 555 4.32 20.37 7.48
CA THR A 555 4.39 19.73 6.15
C THR A 555 3.24 20.18 5.28
N LEU A 556 3.52 20.32 3.99
CA LEU A 556 2.54 20.71 2.98
C LEU A 556 2.66 19.77 1.78
N ALA A 557 1.52 19.33 1.26
CA ALA A 557 1.45 18.55 0.03
C ALA A 557 0.37 19.13 -0.88
N TRP A 558 0.70 19.33 -2.14
CA TRP A 558 -0.19 19.83 -3.16
C TRP A 558 0.07 19.14 -4.49
N VAL A 559 -1.00 18.76 -5.18
CA VAL A 559 -0.95 18.20 -6.53
C VAL A 559 -2.09 18.73 -7.38
N ARG A 560 -1.82 18.89 -8.64
CA ARG A 560 -2.79 19.22 -9.68
C ARG A 560 -2.57 18.33 -10.89
N GLY A 561 -3.69 17.87 -11.49
CA GLY A 561 -3.69 17.14 -12.74
C GLY A 561 -4.71 17.72 -13.71
N ASP A 562 -4.41 17.63 -14.99
CA ASP A 562 -5.27 18.01 -16.10
C ASP A 562 -5.35 16.84 -17.10
N ASN A 563 -6.56 16.55 -17.60
CA ASN A 563 -6.82 15.63 -18.70
C ASN A 563 -6.79 16.46 -19.99
N ASP A 564 -5.67 16.44 -20.68
CA ASP A 564 -5.39 17.28 -21.82
C ASP A 564 -6.25 16.88 -23.03
N THR A 565 -6.60 15.59 -23.14
CA THR A 565 -7.47 15.09 -24.23
C THR A 565 -8.88 15.67 -24.14
N ASP A 566 -9.45 15.76 -22.95
CA ASP A 566 -10.82 16.23 -22.74
C ASP A 566 -10.89 17.73 -22.40
N GLY A 567 -9.76 18.38 -22.11
CA GLY A 567 -9.71 19.76 -21.62
C GLY A 567 -10.37 19.93 -20.24
N ALA A 568 -10.26 18.92 -19.37
CA ALA A 568 -10.92 18.83 -18.08
C ALA A 568 -9.91 18.59 -16.94
N PRO A 569 -10.27 18.81 -15.65
CA PRO A 569 -9.45 18.35 -14.55
C PRO A 569 -9.20 16.83 -14.64
N LEU A 570 -8.00 16.37 -14.31
CA LEU A 570 -7.76 14.96 -14.09
C LEU A 570 -8.45 14.55 -12.79
N ALA A 571 -9.32 13.55 -12.87
CA ALA A 571 -10.10 13.10 -11.73
C ALA A 571 -9.23 12.43 -10.64
N GLN A 572 -9.75 12.37 -9.41
CA GLN A 572 -9.11 11.73 -8.26
C GLN A 572 -7.80 12.43 -7.82
N GLN A 573 -7.77 13.77 -7.93
CA GLN A 573 -6.65 14.56 -7.41
C GLN A 573 -6.93 15.01 -5.98
N PRO A 574 -6.05 14.69 -5.00
CA PRO A 574 -6.24 15.12 -3.62
C PRO A 574 -6.12 16.64 -3.49
N PRO A 575 -6.86 17.26 -2.54
CA PRO A 575 -6.72 18.68 -2.23
C PRO A 575 -5.39 19.02 -1.56
N LEU A 576 -5.04 20.31 -1.50
CA LEU A 576 -3.94 20.81 -0.71
C LEU A 576 -4.10 20.39 0.76
N GLU A 577 -3.05 19.85 1.35
CA GLU A 577 -3.01 19.46 2.75
C GLU A 577 -1.84 20.14 3.47
N LEU A 578 -2.13 20.70 4.66
CA LEU A 578 -1.18 21.26 5.61
C LEU A 578 -1.25 20.46 6.92
N ARG A 579 -0.12 20.05 7.46
CA ARG A 579 0.01 19.49 8.81
C ARG A 579 0.94 20.37 9.63
N LEU A 580 0.52 20.71 10.85
CA LEU A 580 1.33 21.40 11.84
C LEU A 580 1.40 20.53 13.08
N ALA A 581 2.59 20.21 13.51
CA ALA A 581 2.84 19.38 14.68
C ALA A 581 3.72 20.09 15.68
N LEU A 582 3.41 19.91 16.96
CA LEU A 582 4.22 20.33 18.08
C LEU A 582 4.44 19.12 18.97
N THR A 583 5.69 18.76 19.24
CA THR A 583 6.03 17.64 20.09
C THR A 583 7.02 18.05 21.17
N ARG A 584 6.93 17.43 22.34
CA ARG A 584 7.94 17.46 23.39
C ARG A 584 8.33 16.04 23.72
N ASP A 585 9.60 15.74 23.64
CA ASP A 585 10.14 14.41 23.91
C ASP A 585 11.19 14.47 25.04
N ALA A 586 10.71 14.39 26.28
CA ALA A 586 11.55 14.34 27.47
C ALA A 586 11.92 12.87 27.81
N PRO A 587 12.91 12.60 28.67
CA PRO A 587 13.42 11.24 28.95
C PRO A 587 12.35 10.21 29.35
N ARG A 588 11.31 10.62 30.05
CA ARG A 588 10.21 9.73 30.48
C ARG A 588 8.88 10.07 29.84
N TRP A 589 8.62 11.32 29.45
CA TRP A 589 7.37 11.78 28.92
C TRP A 589 7.51 12.29 27.49
N SER A 590 6.55 11.95 26.67
CA SER A 590 6.37 12.56 25.35
C SER A 590 4.96 13.12 25.25
N PHE A 591 4.81 14.30 24.65
CA PHE A 591 3.54 14.95 24.36
C PHE A 591 3.53 15.40 22.92
N GLY A 592 2.40 15.29 22.24
CA GLY A 592 2.26 15.74 20.87
C GLY A 592 0.89 16.33 20.60
N ALA A 593 0.87 17.29 19.68
CA ALA A 593 -0.33 17.85 19.10
C ALA A 593 -0.17 17.94 17.58
N LEU A 594 -1.22 17.63 16.84
CA LEU A 594 -1.26 17.67 15.38
C LEU A 594 -2.52 18.39 14.90
N LEU A 595 -2.33 19.46 14.13
CA LEU A 595 -3.38 20.07 13.32
C LEU A 595 -3.21 19.62 11.88
N ARG A 596 -4.24 19.01 11.31
CA ARG A 596 -4.34 18.67 9.89
C ARG A 596 -5.42 19.54 9.25
N ALA A 597 -5.05 20.35 8.26
CA ALA A 597 -5.94 21.22 7.51
C ALA A 597 -5.91 20.83 6.03
N VAL A 598 -7.09 20.60 5.47
CA VAL A 598 -7.29 20.18 4.08
C VAL A 598 -8.15 21.21 3.38
N ALA A 599 -7.70 21.69 2.23
CA ALA A 599 -8.41 22.70 1.46
C ALA A 599 -9.66 22.13 0.77
N ARG A 600 -10.52 22.99 0.31
CA ARG A 600 -11.61 22.67 -0.61
C ARG A 600 -11.05 22.12 -1.94
N GLN A 601 -11.76 21.15 -2.55
CA GLN A 601 -11.45 20.65 -3.88
C GLN A 601 -12.66 20.82 -4.80
N ASP A 602 -12.51 21.68 -5.79
CA ASP A 602 -13.55 21.98 -6.80
C ASP A 602 -13.18 21.48 -8.19
N ARG A 603 -11.91 21.12 -8.40
CA ARG A 603 -11.44 20.60 -9.68
C ARG A 603 -11.75 19.11 -9.73
N VAL A 604 -12.87 18.78 -10.33
CA VAL A 604 -13.43 17.42 -10.40
C VAL A 604 -13.96 17.10 -11.78
N ASP A 605 -13.95 15.84 -12.14
CA ASP A 605 -14.60 15.30 -13.34
C ASP A 605 -15.49 14.09 -12.91
N PRO A 606 -16.75 14.35 -12.49
CA PRO A 606 -17.61 13.34 -11.90
C PRO A 606 -17.85 12.12 -12.81
N GLY A 607 -17.77 10.92 -12.21
CA GLY A 607 -17.91 9.65 -12.91
C GLY A 607 -16.65 9.20 -13.64
N LYS A 608 -15.57 10.00 -13.60
CA LYS A 608 -14.27 9.62 -14.14
C LYS A 608 -13.24 9.45 -13.01
N GLY A 609 -12.18 8.70 -13.27
CA GLY A 609 -11.13 8.41 -12.32
C GLY A 609 -10.17 7.33 -12.78
N ASN A 610 -9.80 6.48 -11.85
CA ASN A 610 -8.90 5.35 -12.06
C ASN A 610 -9.56 4.06 -11.54
N ILE A 611 -8.83 2.96 -11.60
CA ILE A 611 -9.32 1.65 -11.14
C ILE A 611 -9.73 1.62 -9.66
N ALA A 612 -9.14 2.48 -8.82
CA ALA A 612 -9.39 2.49 -7.38
C ALA A 612 -10.58 3.38 -6.98
N GLY A 613 -10.81 4.48 -7.70
CA GLY A 613 -11.86 5.44 -7.38
C GLY A 613 -12.24 6.36 -8.53
N GLN A 614 -13.37 7.05 -8.35
CA GLN A 614 -13.90 8.02 -9.30
C GLN A 614 -14.41 9.25 -8.58
N ASP A 615 -14.34 10.41 -9.23
CA ASP A 615 -14.88 11.65 -8.68
C ASP A 615 -16.39 11.59 -8.54
N ILE A 616 -16.89 12.11 -7.41
CA ILE A 616 -18.31 12.18 -7.06
C ILE A 616 -18.81 13.62 -7.12
N GLY A 617 -17.90 14.58 -7.19
CA GLY A 617 -18.15 16.02 -7.16
C GLY A 617 -17.26 16.74 -6.14
N PRO A 618 -17.42 18.08 -6.00
CA PRO A 618 -16.59 18.90 -5.12
C PRO A 618 -16.73 18.53 -3.64
N THR A 619 -15.69 18.89 -2.85
CA THR A 619 -15.67 18.75 -1.39
C THR A 619 -15.28 20.07 -0.72
N GLY A 620 -15.91 20.36 0.44
CA GLY A 620 -15.46 21.43 1.33
C GLY A 620 -14.14 21.09 2.01
N GLY A 621 -13.41 22.11 2.42
CA GLY A 621 -12.24 21.95 3.27
C GLY A 621 -12.62 21.59 4.71
N PHE A 622 -11.66 21.03 5.44
CA PHE A 622 -11.82 20.70 6.86
C PHE A 622 -10.50 20.88 7.62
N ALA A 623 -10.61 20.95 8.94
CA ALA A 623 -9.46 20.86 9.82
C ALA A 623 -9.80 19.92 10.98
N VAL A 624 -8.84 19.10 11.38
CA VAL A 624 -8.93 18.19 12.52
C VAL A 624 -7.71 18.36 13.42
N PHE A 625 -7.95 18.26 14.72
CA PHE A 625 -6.92 18.42 15.74
C PHE A 625 -6.82 17.15 16.57
N SER A 626 -5.60 16.70 16.82
CA SER A 626 -5.31 15.49 17.58
C SER A 626 -4.25 15.76 18.64
N VAL A 627 -4.30 15.05 19.76
CA VAL A 627 -3.32 15.15 20.85
C VAL A 627 -2.90 13.77 21.31
N ASN A 628 -1.67 13.65 21.79
CA ASN A 628 -1.14 12.39 22.31
C ASN A 628 -0.18 12.62 23.48
N ALA A 629 0.02 11.57 24.27
CA ALA A 629 1.04 11.49 25.29
C ALA A 629 1.61 10.08 25.37
N ALA A 630 2.85 9.97 25.81
CA ALA A 630 3.47 8.68 26.12
C ALA A 630 4.28 8.77 27.41
N TYR A 631 4.40 7.61 28.11
CA TYR A 631 5.22 7.45 29.29
C TYR A 631 6.11 6.22 29.18
N ARG A 632 7.40 6.41 29.36
CA ARG A 632 8.42 5.35 29.39
C ARG A 632 8.61 4.87 30.82
N PHE A 633 7.96 3.77 31.19
CA PHE A 633 8.10 3.15 32.51
C PHE A 633 9.51 2.62 32.72
N THR A 634 10.01 1.93 31.70
CA THR A 634 11.36 1.37 31.66
C THR A 634 11.97 1.60 30.25
N LYS A 635 13.21 1.19 30.04
CA LYS A 635 13.80 1.15 28.68
C LYS A 635 13.11 0.15 27.74
N THR A 636 12.35 -0.79 28.30
CA THR A 636 11.71 -1.89 27.57
C THR A 636 10.20 -1.80 27.54
N PHE A 637 9.57 -0.87 28.27
CA PHE A 637 8.12 -0.76 28.35
C PHE A 637 7.65 0.68 28.24
N THR A 638 6.78 0.93 27.26
CA THR A 638 6.17 2.24 26.99
C THR A 638 4.66 2.12 26.88
N LEU A 639 3.96 3.08 27.46
CA LEU A 639 2.52 3.28 27.30
C LEU A 639 2.31 4.61 26.58
N SER A 640 1.55 4.60 25.51
CA SER A 640 1.14 5.80 24.78
C SER A 640 -0.37 5.84 24.59
N GLY A 641 -0.93 7.02 24.48
CA GLY A 641 -2.35 7.18 24.24
C GLY A 641 -2.65 8.54 23.62
N GLY A 642 -3.83 8.69 23.07
CA GLY A 642 -4.21 9.92 22.42
C GLY A 642 -5.68 10.02 22.05
N VAL A 643 -6.01 11.15 21.50
CA VAL A 643 -7.33 11.47 20.96
C VAL A 643 -7.15 12.03 19.56
N ASP A 644 -7.67 11.35 18.56
CA ASP A 644 -7.76 11.82 17.19
C ASP A 644 -9.12 12.49 16.96
N ASN A 645 -9.14 13.52 16.09
CA ASN A 645 -10.33 14.32 15.84
C ASN A 645 -10.99 14.83 17.16
N LEU A 646 -10.18 15.52 17.99
CA LEU A 646 -10.55 15.95 19.35
C LEU A 646 -11.89 16.69 19.42
N PHE A 647 -12.22 17.49 18.40
CA PHE A 647 -13.42 18.30 18.34
C PHE A 647 -14.60 17.61 17.66
N ASP A 648 -14.47 16.31 17.37
CA ASP A 648 -15.54 15.48 16.79
C ASP A 648 -16.08 16.03 15.46
N ARG A 649 -15.18 16.52 14.60
CA ARG A 649 -15.54 17.08 13.31
C ARG A 649 -16.06 16.00 12.38
N ALA A 650 -17.27 16.17 11.83
CA ALA A 650 -17.77 15.37 10.73
C ALA A 650 -17.09 15.79 9.42
N TYR A 651 -16.43 14.86 8.72
CA TYR A 651 -15.77 15.11 7.45
C TYR A 651 -15.58 13.83 6.64
N ALA A 652 -15.39 13.98 5.34
CA ALA A 652 -14.96 12.92 4.44
C ALA A 652 -13.76 13.41 3.64
N GLU A 653 -12.84 12.51 3.35
CA GLU A 653 -11.76 12.79 2.40
C GLU A 653 -12.32 13.00 0.98
N HIS A 654 -11.65 13.83 0.18
CA HIS A 654 -12.08 14.06 -1.20
C HIS A 654 -12.16 12.77 -2.01
N LEU A 655 -11.18 11.90 -1.85
CA LEU A 655 -11.05 10.64 -2.59
C LEU A 655 -11.94 9.50 -2.05
N SER A 656 -12.61 9.67 -0.90
CA SER A 656 -13.49 8.62 -0.36
C SER A 656 -14.60 8.27 -1.34
N ARG A 657 -14.92 6.98 -1.40
CA ARG A 657 -16.01 6.44 -2.25
C ARG A 657 -17.38 6.96 -1.81
N SER A 658 -18.34 6.94 -2.72
CA SER A 658 -19.74 7.22 -2.37
C SER A 658 -20.28 6.13 -1.46
N GLY A 659 -21.03 6.52 -0.43
CA GLY A 659 -21.79 5.57 0.38
C GLY A 659 -22.87 4.88 -0.46
N THR A 660 -23.16 3.60 -0.13
CA THR A 660 -24.29 2.86 -0.69
C THR A 660 -25.38 2.66 0.36
N ALA A 661 -26.59 2.35 -0.07
CA ALA A 661 -27.69 2.03 0.84
C ALA A 661 -27.45 0.67 1.50
N ILE A 662 -27.29 0.65 2.82
CA ILE A 662 -27.11 -0.55 3.64
C ILE A 662 -28.16 -0.52 4.76
N PRO A 663 -28.91 -1.61 4.99
CA PRO A 663 -29.88 -1.67 6.09
C PRO A 663 -29.21 -1.36 7.43
N GLY A 664 -29.84 -0.46 8.21
CA GLY A 664 -29.31 -0.02 9.51
C GLY A 664 -28.26 1.10 9.47
N PHE A 665 -27.84 1.57 8.30
CA PHE A 665 -26.86 2.62 8.13
C PHE A 665 -27.40 3.79 7.30
N VAL A 666 -26.94 5.00 7.60
CA VAL A 666 -27.29 6.19 6.83
C VAL A 666 -26.39 6.29 5.60
N GLN A 667 -26.99 6.31 4.42
CA GLN A 667 -26.22 6.54 3.19
C GLN A 667 -25.74 7.99 3.13
N THR A 668 -24.43 8.17 3.05
CA THR A 668 -23.79 9.46 2.88
C THR A 668 -23.30 9.66 1.45
N LYS A 669 -23.09 10.91 1.01
CA LYS A 669 -22.54 11.21 -0.32
C LYS A 669 -21.15 10.61 -0.49
N ARG A 670 -20.34 10.60 0.58
CA ARG A 670 -19.03 9.93 0.68
C ARG A 670 -18.98 9.16 1.99
N VAL A 671 -18.17 8.12 2.02
CA VAL A 671 -17.85 7.43 3.29
C VAL A 671 -17.10 8.42 4.17
N ASN A 672 -17.72 8.79 5.30
CA ASN A 672 -17.14 9.73 6.26
C ASN A 672 -16.00 9.08 7.04
N GLU A 673 -15.07 9.90 7.52
CA GLU A 673 -14.02 9.50 8.44
C GLU A 673 -14.56 9.33 9.85
N PRO A 674 -13.89 8.55 10.72
CA PRO A 674 -14.29 8.40 12.12
C PRO A 674 -14.41 9.74 12.85
N GLY A 675 -15.38 9.85 13.74
CA GLY A 675 -15.50 10.91 14.71
C GLY A 675 -14.35 10.89 15.71
N ARG A 676 -14.54 11.49 16.88
CA ARG A 676 -13.53 11.49 17.94
C ARG A 676 -13.14 10.07 18.35
N THR A 677 -11.85 9.77 18.25
CA THR A 677 -11.30 8.43 18.50
C THR A 677 -10.27 8.50 19.64
N LEU A 678 -10.53 7.78 20.72
CA LEU A 678 -9.59 7.58 21.82
C LEU A 678 -8.81 6.29 21.58
N TRP A 679 -7.55 6.27 22.00
CA TRP A 679 -6.73 5.06 21.94
C TRP A 679 -5.69 5.01 23.03
N LEU A 680 -5.30 3.79 23.39
CA LEU A 680 -4.22 3.47 24.34
C LEU A 680 -3.40 2.32 23.77
N LYS A 681 -2.08 2.46 23.75
CA LYS A 681 -1.14 1.46 23.20
C LYS A 681 -0.03 1.17 24.21
N ALA A 682 0.17 -0.10 24.50
CA ALA A 682 1.29 -0.61 25.28
C ALA A 682 2.28 -1.33 24.36
N GLN A 683 3.59 -1.08 24.55
CA GLN A 683 4.66 -1.71 23.79
C GLN A 683 5.75 -2.18 24.73
N ALA A 684 6.24 -3.40 24.50
CA ALA A 684 7.31 -3.99 25.29
C ALA A 684 8.33 -4.70 24.39
N SER A 685 9.63 -4.58 24.74
CA SER A 685 10.74 -5.26 24.06
C SER A 685 11.68 -5.88 25.09
N PHE A 686 12.08 -7.12 24.89
CA PHE A 686 12.92 -7.90 25.82
C PHE A 686 14.03 -8.62 25.08
#